data_4dbf9ef7968640a402d73415ad88e53e
#
_entry.id   4dbf9ef7968640a402d73415ad88e53e
#
_cell.length_a   1.000
_cell.length_b   1.000
_cell.length_c   1.000
_cell.angle_alpha   90.00
_cell.angle_beta   90.00
_cell.angle_gamma   90.00
#
_symmetry.space_group_name_H-M   'P 1'
#
loop_
_entity.id
_entity.type
_entity.pdbx_description
1 polymer ?
#
loop_
_entity_poly.entity_id
_entity_poly.type
_entity_poly.pdbx_seq_one_letter_code
_entity_poly.pdbx_strand_id
1 'polypeptide(L)'
;MGTRIPVRDLLGVISSMRRQTKHSQVAALVVITLLILAACGTKHKTPSRQVRAPQGALAKDSSSLERDTMSTLAQLSSFLPDSSLLDSLALDSTGRRGLRSLDSTAGKDSLFLKLDTPTDSLPADSLSAEELARQERRRRAAEGFDDIIAYQAQDSLVLIGQSMAYLFGPSKVDYKDKGLDANFMRLNLDSNQVYAHYVLDSIGKGTAYPKFRDGGESYESKSLNYNFKTSKGFITGAVTQQGEGYITAERTKMVSNNCLFMENGRYSTCDNHDHPHFYFMLTKGKARPQKNVVAGPSYLVIADVPMPIGLPFGFFPFNKSYSSGIIMPKYGEETQRGFYLREGGYYFAFSDYVDLAVTADWYSLGSWGVNARSNYKKRYRYAGNINLSYLSTKTGERDVAGDFSESRDFRINWSHSQDSKASPNETFSASVNFSTSSYNHNSLNTLYNPRVAGQNTKNSSINYSRSFAGTPFRISASIDATQNSADSMVTMSLPNVSISMNRLYPFKRKKRVGAERWYEKISISYSGQFRNSISTKENLLFKSNLIRDWRNGFSHNIPISASYKLFGYVDLTLSANYNERWYTYKSRREYDATTDRTETKRVYGFNRVFDFSTSASLNTTLYGFFKPWRIFGDKVQMIRHRMTPRVGVSFTPDFGAPMWGYYDRLSYTDKNGTPRVEEYSLYSDGHIFGAPGRGKSASINFGIDNNLEMKVRTKTDSTETFKKISLIDNFSLSSSYNLAADSF
;
A
#
# COMPACT_ATOMS: atom_id res chain seq x y z
N MET A 1 -12.55 -32.29 -46.22
CA MET A 1 -12.99 -31.08 -46.92
C MET A 1 -12.71 -29.90 -45.97
N GLY A 2 -11.62 -29.19 -46.20
CA GLY A 2 -11.20 -28.05 -45.41
C GLY A 2 -11.61 -26.77 -46.10
N THR A 3 -12.38 -25.95 -45.43
CA THR A 3 -12.71 -24.59 -45.89
C THR A 3 -11.74 -23.60 -45.27
N ARG A 4 -10.80 -23.10 -46.08
CA ARG A 4 -9.94 -21.95 -45.78
C ARG A 4 -10.78 -20.68 -45.93
N ILE A 5 -10.87 -19.88 -44.84
CA ILE A 5 -11.43 -18.52 -44.86
C ILE A 5 -10.38 -17.58 -45.47
N PRO A 6 -10.70 -16.76 -46.47
CA PRO A 6 -9.73 -15.92 -47.17
C PRO A 6 -9.35 -14.68 -46.29
N VAL A 7 -8.06 -14.41 -46.24
CA VAL A 7 -7.40 -13.32 -45.46
C VAL A 7 -7.88 -11.91 -45.86
N ARG A 8 -8.66 -11.74 -46.92
CA ARG A 8 -9.20 -10.45 -47.38
C ARG A 8 -10.29 -9.87 -46.45
N ASP A 9 -11.04 -10.72 -45.75
CA ASP A 9 -12.13 -10.25 -44.90
C ASP A 9 -11.66 -9.75 -43.54
N LEU A 10 -10.48 -10.16 -43.06
CA LEU A 10 -9.86 -9.67 -41.85
C LEU A 10 -9.34 -8.22 -41.98
N LEU A 11 -8.90 -7.81 -43.17
CA LEU A 11 -8.44 -6.47 -43.48
C LEU A 11 -9.60 -5.46 -43.57
N GLY A 12 -10.78 -5.92 -43.97
CA GLY A 12 -12.01 -5.12 -44.00
C GLY A 12 -12.52 -4.74 -42.61
N VAL A 13 -12.46 -5.66 -41.65
CA VAL A 13 -12.85 -5.42 -40.24
C VAL A 13 -11.85 -4.49 -39.53
N ILE A 14 -10.56 -4.60 -39.85
CA ILE A 14 -9.52 -3.72 -39.30
C ILE A 14 -9.63 -2.29 -39.85
N SER A 15 -10.09 -2.10 -41.08
CA SER A 15 -10.29 -0.77 -41.68
C SER A 15 -11.55 -0.08 -41.18
N SER A 16 -12.60 -0.82 -40.82
CA SER A 16 -13.82 -0.26 -40.21
C SER A 16 -13.62 0.13 -38.75
N MET A 17 -12.76 -0.59 -38.03
CA MET A 17 -12.33 -0.19 -36.65
C MET A 17 -11.47 1.07 -36.66
N ARG A 18 -10.83 1.46 -37.76
CA ARG A 18 -9.98 2.65 -37.84
C ARG A 18 -10.74 3.99 -37.88
N ARG A 19 -12.05 4.00 -38.09
CA ARG A 19 -12.86 5.23 -38.14
C ARG A 19 -13.58 5.58 -36.84
N GLN A 20 -13.63 4.70 -35.84
CA GLN A 20 -14.34 4.97 -34.57
C GLN A 20 -13.45 5.16 -33.33
N THR A 21 -12.12 5.14 -33.41
CA THR A 21 -11.25 5.08 -32.24
C THR A 21 -10.11 6.08 -32.20
N LYS A 22 -10.38 7.37 -32.43
CA LYS A 22 -9.41 8.42 -32.05
C LYS A 22 -9.30 8.58 -30.50
N HIS A 23 -10.29 8.12 -29.75
CA HIS A 23 -10.28 8.22 -28.29
C HIS A 23 -9.56 7.07 -27.57
N SER A 24 -9.40 5.89 -28.20
CA SER A 24 -8.67 4.76 -27.61
C SER A 24 -7.15 4.88 -27.73
N GLN A 25 -6.66 5.64 -28.68
CA GLN A 25 -5.20 5.80 -28.89
C GLN A 25 -4.55 6.69 -27.82
N VAL A 26 -5.28 7.68 -27.30
CA VAL A 26 -4.75 8.56 -26.24
C VAL A 26 -4.75 7.83 -24.88
N ALA A 27 -5.78 7.04 -24.59
CA ALA A 27 -5.81 6.20 -23.40
C ALA A 27 -4.69 5.13 -23.44
N ALA A 28 -4.45 4.53 -24.61
CA ALA A 28 -3.35 3.60 -24.82
C ALA A 28 -1.98 4.29 -24.69
N LEU A 29 -1.84 5.53 -25.16
CA LEU A 29 -0.60 6.30 -25.04
C LEU A 29 -0.29 6.69 -23.60
N VAL A 30 -1.29 7.03 -22.80
CA VAL A 30 -1.14 7.30 -21.35
C VAL A 30 -0.76 6.04 -20.59
N VAL A 31 -1.38 4.91 -20.91
CA VAL A 31 -1.04 3.61 -20.30
C VAL A 31 0.36 3.15 -20.74
N ILE A 32 0.74 3.36 -22.00
CA ILE A 32 2.08 3.00 -22.52
C ILE A 32 3.15 3.93 -21.94
N THR A 33 2.88 5.25 -21.77
CA THR A 33 3.83 6.16 -21.09
C THR A 33 3.96 5.83 -19.60
N LEU A 34 2.90 5.41 -18.93
CA LEU A 34 2.93 4.92 -17.55
C LEU A 34 3.69 3.60 -17.44
N LEU A 35 3.55 2.69 -18.41
CA LEU A 35 4.28 1.43 -18.49
C LEU A 35 5.78 1.63 -18.81
N ILE A 36 6.12 2.59 -19.67
CA ILE A 36 7.52 2.94 -20.01
C ILE A 36 8.21 3.59 -18.79
N LEU A 37 7.52 4.43 -18.03
CA LEU A 37 8.04 4.99 -16.77
C LEU A 37 8.24 3.92 -15.68
N ALA A 38 7.42 2.87 -15.66
CA ALA A 38 7.59 1.73 -14.78
C ALA A 38 8.73 0.78 -15.21
N ALA A 39 9.05 0.72 -16.50
CA ALA A 39 10.10 -0.15 -17.06
C ALA A 39 11.52 0.42 -16.96
N CYS A 40 11.70 1.74 -16.72
CA CYS A 40 13.02 2.36 -16.54
C CYS A 40 13.71 2.06 -15.19
N GLY A 41 13.17 1.14 -14.39
CA GLY A 41 13.73 0.70 -13.09
C GLY A 41 14.54 -0.59 -13.15
N THR A 42 15.21 -0.94 -14.27
CA THR A 42 15.92 -2.22 -14.33
C THR A 42 17.38 -2.11 -14.73
N LYS A 43 18.21 -2.65 -13.83
CA LYS A 43 19.51 -3.30 -14.03
C LYS A 43 20.71 -2.44 -14.38
N HIS A 44 21.39 -2.00 -13.34
CA HIS A 44 22.87 -2.02 -13.40
C HIS A 44 23.41 -3.11 -12.46
N LYS A 45 23.94 -4.17 -13.06
CA LYS A 45 24.84 -5.12 -12.41
C LYS A 45 26.18 -4.40 -12.19
N THR A 46 26.56 -4.18 -10.95
CA THR A 46 27.94 -3.81 -10.60
C THR A 46 28.69 -5.07 -10.19
N PRO A 47 29.91 -5.28 -10.70
CA PRO A 47 30.73 -6.42 -10.31
C PRO A 47 31.32 -6.20 -8.92
N SER A 48 31.23 -7.22 -8.10
CA SER A 48 31.85 -7.31 -6.79
C SER A 48 33.38 -7.29 -6.91
N ARG A 49 34.00 -6.27 -6.35
CA ARG A 49 35.45 -6.24 -6.08
C ARG A 49 35.66 -6.32 -4.58
N GLN A 50 36.11 -7.48 -4.13
CA GLN A 50 36.61 -7.68 -2.78
C GLN A 50 37.83 -6.74 -2.56
N VAL A 51 37.77 -5.96 -1.48
CA VAL A 51 38.96 -5.32 -0.91
C VAL A 51 38.96 -5.59 0.57
N ARG A 52 40.04 -6.23 0.99
CA ARG A 52 40.45 -6.56 2.37
C ARG A 52 40.48 -5.33 3.27
N ALA A 53 40.00 -5.53 4.49
CA ALA A 53 40.17 -4.60 5.60
C ALA A 53 41.63 -4.60 6.13
N PRO A 54 42.13 -3.50 6.68
CA PRO A 54 43.13 -3.49 7.73
C PRO A 54 42.47 -3.18 9.09
N GLN A 55 42.88 -3.96 10.07
CA GLN A 55 42.66 -3.77 11.51
C GLN A 55 43.47 -2.56 12.01
N GLY A 56 42.90 -1.90 13.03
CA GLY A 56 43.76 -1.13 13.93
C GLY A 56 43.05 0.03 14.65
N ALA A 57 42.76 -0.16 15.93
CA ALA A 57 42.92 0.70 17.08
C ALA A 57 41.83 1.77 17.45
N LEU A 58 41.10 1.43 18.50
CA LEU A 58 41.00 2.10 19.83
C LEU A 58 40.39 3.51 19.95
N ALA A 59 39.21 3.56 20.51
CA ALA A 59 38.86 4.02 21.87
C ALA A 59 38.15 5.39 21.99
N LYS A 60 36.99 5.34 22.69
CA LYS A 60 36.39 6.37 23.55
C LYS A 60 35.85 7.65 22.89
N ASP A 61 34.54 7.91 22.95
CA ASP A 61 33.77 8.32 24.09
C ASP A 61 32.26 8.24 23.78
N SER A 62 31.59 7.63 24.71
CA SER A 62 30.14 7.58 24.84
C SER A 62 29.63 8.84 25.54
N SER A 63 28.43 9.20 25.21
CA SER A 63 27.41 9.81 26.05
C SER A 63 26.70 11.00 25.41
N SER A 64 25.42 10.81 25.27
CA SER A 64 24.34 11.78 25.12
C SER A 64 23.53 11.64 23.82
N LEU A 65 22.56 10.73 23.86
CA LEU A 65 21.29 10.83 23.10
C LEU A 65 20.33 9.69 23.52
N GLU A 66 19.94 9.73 24.80
CA GLU A 66 18.76 9.02 25.28
C GLU A 66 17.94 9.99 26.10
N ARG A 67 16.93 10.59 25.48
CA ARG A 67 15.72 11.14 26.12
C ARG A 67 14.93 11.89 25.05
N ASP A 68 13.99 11.16 24.41
CA ASP A 68 12.73 11.73 23.88
C ASP A 68 11.97 10.67 23.04
N THR A 69 11.59 9.57 23.70
CA THR A 69 10.58 8.65 23.15
C THR A 69 9.75 7.97 24.23
N MET A 70 9.27 8.75 25.21
CA MET A 70 8.38 8.22 26.25
C MET A 70 7.15 9.09 26.54
N SER A 71 6.54 9.70 25.53
CA SER A 71 5.31 10.47 25.74
C SER A 71 4.13 10.14 24.81
N THR A 72 4.21 9.08 24.00
CA THR A 72 3.12 8.72 23.09
C THR A 72 2.49 7.35 23.32
N LEU A 73 2.83 6.66 24.42
CA LEU A 73 2.25 5.34 24.76
C LEU A 73 1.24 5.37 25.92
N ALA A 74 0.91 6.54 26.45
CA ALA A 74 0.00 6.67 27.60
C ALA A 74 -1.46 7.03 27.24
N GLN A 75 -1.86 7.03 25.98
CA GLN A 75 -3.24 7.37 25.58
C GLN A 75 -4.01 6.28 24.82
N LEU A 76 -3.55 5.03 24.83
CA LEU A 76 -4.24 3.92 24.16
C LEU A 76 -4.64 2.76 25.09
N SER A 77 -4.73 2.97 26.40
CA SER A 77 -5.08 1.91 27.38
C SER A 77 -6.49 1.99 27.96
N SER A 78 -7.45 2.63 27.28
CA SER A 78 -8.81 2.75 27.81
C SER A 78 -9.91 2.02 27.06
N PHE A 79 -9.58 1.05 26.20
CA PHE A 79 -10.60 0.23 25.53
C PHE A 79 -10.15 -1.23 25.39
N LEU A 80 -10.19 -1.99 26.50
CA LEU A 80 -10.36 -3.45 26.45
C LEU A 80 -10.89 -3.94 27.79
N PRO A 81 -11.90 -4.83 27.80
CA PRO A 81 -12.44 -5.39 29.03
C PRO A 81 -11.58 -6.53 29.59
N ASP A 82 -11.68 -6.70 30.89
CA ASP A 82 -11.12 -7.75 31.73
C ASP A 82 -11.01 -9.13 31.10
N SER A 83 -9.83 -9.69 31.11
CA SER A 83 -9.65 -11.14 31.10
C SER A 83 -8.53 -11.54 32.04
N SER A 84 -8.93 -11.99 33.19
CA SER A 84 -8.18 -12.80 34.14
C SER A 84 -7.78 -14.15 33.52
N LEU A 85 -6.64 -14.29 32.84
CA LEU A 85 -6.00 -15.56 32.45
C LEU A 85 -4.60 -15.28 31.90
N LEU A 86 -3.72 -14.73 32.73
CA LEU A 86 -2.29 -14.62 32.42
C LEU A 86 -1.45 -14.66 33.70
N ASP A 87 -1.63 -15.75 34.46
CA ASP A 87 -0.70 -16.13 35.52
C ASP A 87 -0.33 -17.61 35.37
N SER A 88 0.58 -17.93 34.46
CA SER A 88 1.43 -19.11 34.54
C SER A 88 2.41 -19.19 33.37
N LEU A 89 3.36 -18.27 33.27
CA LEU A 89 4.60 -18.49 32.51
C LEU A 89 5.68 -17.53 33.05
N ALA A 90 6.18 -17.85 34.24
CA ALA A 90 7.45 -17.33 34.70
C ALA A 90 8.56 -18.23 34.16
N LEU A 91 9.32 -17.76 33.21
CA LEU A 91 10.57 -18.38 32.77
C LEU A 91 11.71 -17.93 33.68
N ASP A 92 12.29 -18.89 34.41
CA ASP A 92 13.50 -18.71 35.19
C ASP A 92 14.75 -18.63 34.27
N SER A 93 15.63 -17.72 34.59
CA SER A 93 16.77 -17.27 33.77
C SER A 93 18.01 -18.13 33.82
N THR A 94 17.87 -19.43 34.14
CA THR A 94 19.02 -20.34 34.17
C THR A 94 18.73 -21.66 33.41
N GLY A 95 19.13 -21.68 32.14
CA GLY A 95 18.96 -22.82 31.23
C GLY A 95 19.68 -24.10 31.69
N ARG A 96 19.08 -24.87 32.57
CA ARG A 96 19.45 -26.25 32.81
C ARG A 96 18.21 -27.13 32.92
N ARG A 97 18.05 -28.03 31.96
CA ARG A 97 17.09 -29.14 32.00
C ARG A 97 17.48 -30.13 33.10
N GLY A 98 16.72 -30.14 34.19
CA GLY A 98 16.75 -31.17 35.17
C GLY A 98 15.59 -32.13 34.97
N LEU A 99 15.89 -33.39 34.65
CA LEU A 99 14.97 -34.51 34.72
C LEU A 99 14.56 -34.75 36.19
N ARG A 100 13.28 -34.56 36.50
CA ARG A 100 12.68 -35.09 37.73
C ARG A 100 11.81 -36.30 37.37
N SER A 101 12.23 -37.44 37.89
CA SER A 101 11.45 -38.66 38.01
C SER A 101 10.21 -38.40 38.88
N LEU A 102 9.06 -38.77 38.41
CA LEU A 102 7.84 -38.96 39.20
C LEU A 102 7.48 -40.44 39.15
N ASP A 103 7.78 -41.11 40.25
CA ASP A 103 7.17 -42.37 40.61
C ASP A 103 5.67 -42.17 40.78
N SER A 104 4.88 -42.91 40.03
CA SER A 104 3.49 -43.19 40.37
C SER A 104 3.16 -44.62 39.93
N THR A 105 3.11 -45.48 40.89
CA THR A 105 2.55 -46.80 40.86
C THR A 105 1.08 -46.76 40.45
N ALA A 106 0.78 -47.18 39.22
CA ALA A 106 -0.50 -47.75 38.83
C ALA A 106 -0.28 -48.62 37.61
N GLY A 107 -0.44 -49.93 37.82
CA GLY A 107 -0.19 -50.96 36.83
C GLY A 107 -1.03 -50.80 35.59
N LYS A 108 -0.37 -50.72 34.46
CA LYS A 108 -0.93 -51.00 33.15
C LYS A 108 0.12 -51.76 32.37
N ASP A 109 -0.16 -53.01 32.12
CA ASP A 109 0.67 -53.86 31.30
C ASP A 109 0.73 -53.35 29.87
N SER A 110 1.81 -52.65 29.55
CA SER A 110 2.17 -52.33 28.17
C SER A 110 3.25 -53.32 27.73
N LEU A 111 2.86 -54.30 26.94
CA LEU A 111 3.79 -55.20 26.29
C LEU A 111 4.47 -54.49 25.10
N PHE A 112 5.70 -54.04 25.32
CA PHE A 112 6.56 -53.62 24.21
C PHE A 112 7.24 -54.87 23.64
N LEU A 113 6.82 -55.28 22.44
CA LEU A 113 7.58 -56.23 21.64
C LEU A 113 8.73 -55.48 20.97
N LYS A 114 9.87 -55.43 21.64
CA LYS A 114 11.12 -55.01 21.06
C LYS A 114 11.65 -56.18 20.22
N LEU A 115 11.59 -56.08 18.91
CA LEU A 115 12.34 -56.97 18.03
C LEU A 115 13.81 -56.53 18.07
N ASP A 116 14.55 -57.04 19.02
CA ASP A 116 16.02 -56.98 18.97
C ASP A 116 16.50 -57.84 17.78
N THR A 117 17.17 -57.23 16.85
CA THR A 117 17.95 -57.96 15.84
C THR A 117 19.14 -58.63 16.53
N PRO A 118 19.24 -59.92 16.56
CA PRO A 118 20.45 -60.58 17.07
C PRO A 118 21.53 -60.48 15.99
N THR A 119 22.49 -59.63 16.23
CA THR A 119 23.83 -59.75 15.63
C THR A 119 24.60 -60.76 16.46
N ASP A 120 24.43 -62.03 16.18
CA ASP A 120 25.39 -63.02 16.52
C ASP A 120 25.42 -64.11 15.44
N SER A 121 26.49 -64.08 14.69
CA SER A 121 26.88 -65.08 13.72
C SER A 121 27.35 -66.36 14.48
N LEU A 122 26.46 -67.32 14.64
CA LEU A 122 26.83 -68.70 14.96
C LEU A 122 26.78 -69.55 13.68
N PRO A 123 27.65 -70.51 13.53
CA PRO A 123 27.83 -71.29 12.30
C PRO A 123 26.59 -72.10 11.96
N ALA A 124 26.28 -72.20 10.66
CA ALA A 124 25.04 -72.69 10.07
C ALA A 124 24.73 -74.16 10.12
N ASP A 125 25.43 -74.96 10.98
CA ASP A 125 25.37 -76.43 10.84
C ASP A 125 24.68 -77.21 12.01
N SER A 126 23.82 -76.54 12.81
CA SER A 126 23.14 -77.28 13.91
C SER A 126 21.70 -76.88 14.22
N LEU A 127 21.01 -76.10 13.33
CA LEU A 127 19.61 -75.71 13.60
C LEU A 127 18.64 -76.77 13.05
N SER A 128 17.69 -77.17 13.89
CA SER A 128 16.59 -78.03 13.46
C SER A 128 15.72 -77.36 12.40
N ALA A 129 15.09 -78.16 11.50
CA ALA A 129 14.20 -77.66 10.45
C ALA A 129 13.09 -76.77 11.03
N GLU A 130 12.70 -76.94 12.30
CA GLU A 130 11.69 -76.19 12.98
C GLU A 130 12.21 -74.83 13.46
N GLU A 131 13.47 -74.72 13.84
CA GLU A 131 14.15 -73.51 14.22
C GLU A 131 14.46 -72.63 12.99
N LEU A 132 14.86 -73.23 11.89
CA LEU A 132 15.01 -72.54 10.60
C LEU A 132 13.68 -71.97 10.11
N ALA A 133 12.60 -72.75 10.20
CA ALA A 133 11.26 -72.28 9.85
C ALA A 133 10.77 -71.14 10.80
N ARG A 134 11.17 -71.18 12.08
CA ARG A 134 10.87 -70.13 13.06
C ARG A 134 11.70 -68.89 12.82
N GLN A 135 12.95 -69.05 12.39
CA GLN A 135 13.83 -67.95 12.03
C GLN A 135 13.40 -67.28 10.71
N GLU A 136 13.00 -68.09 9.69
CA GLU A 136 12.40 -67.56 8.46
C GLU A 136 11.07 -66.84 8.69
N ARG A 137 10.19 -67.33 9.57
CA ARG A 137 8.96 -66.62 9.97
C ARG A 137 9.26 -65.36 10.72
N ARG A 138 10.26 -65.31 11.61
CA ARG A 138 10.71 -64.07 12.27
C ARG A 138 11.30 -63.07 11.28
N ARG A 139 12.07 -63.55 10.27
CA ARG A 139 12.66 -62.75 9.23
C ARG A 139 11.58 -62.17 8.29
N ARG A 140 10.56 -62.94 7.90
CA ARG A 140 9.40 -62.49 7.12
C ARG A 140 8.53 -61.51 7.91
N ALA A 141 8.38 -61.69 9.22
CA ALA A 141 7.69 -60.75 10.09
C ALA A 141 8.49 -59.45 10.27
N ALA A 142 9.82 -59.54 10.34
CA ALA A 142 10.71 -58.36 10.40
C ALA A 142 10.80 -57.61 9.07
N GLU A 143 10.64 -58.27 7.91
CA GLU A 143 10.52 -57.65 6.60
C GLU A 143 9.17 -56.94 6.40
N GLY A 144 8.21 -57.09 7.32
CA GLY A 144 6.86 -56.50 7.24
C GLY A 144 6.82 -55.00 7.54
N PHE A 145 7.51 -54.55 8.55
CA PHE A 145 7.49 -53.15 9.01
C PHE A 145 8.90 -52.59 9.13
N ASP A 146 9.12 -51.40 8.60
CA ASP A 146 10.42 -50.70 8.67
C ASP A 146 10.67 -50.02 10.02
N ASP A 147 9.70 -50.09 10.96
CA ASP A 147 9.76 -49.45 12.27
C ASP A 147 8.86 -50.19 13.28
N ILE A 148 8.99 -49.86 14.58
CA ILE A 148 8.26 -50.47 15.67
C ILE A 148 6.78 -50.00 15.62
N ILE A 149 5.86 -50.99 15.70
CA ILE A 149 4.44 -50.70 15.92
C ILE A 149 4.20 -50.70 17.43
N ALA A 150 3.82 -49.56 17.99
CA ALA A 150 3.32 -49.45 19.33
C ALA A 150 1.81 -49.64 19.35
N TYR A 151 1.31 -50.62 20.12
CA TYR A 151 -0.12 -50.79 20.29
C TYR A 151 -0.48 -50.92 21.77
N GLN A 152 -1.63 -50.41 22.13
CA GLN A 152 -2.17 -50.43 23.49
C GLN A 152 -3.66 -50.70 23.40
N ALA A 153 -4.16 -51.62 24.22
CA ALA A 153 -5.58 -51.89 24.41
C ALA A 153 -5.93 -51.70 25.89
N GLN A 154 -7.06 -51.09 26.18
CA GLN A 154 -7.49 -50.85 27.56
C GLN A 154 -8.22 -52.09 28.15
N ASP A 155 -9.06 -52.79 27.38
CA ASP A 155 -9.86 -53.90 27.87
C ASP A 155 -9.17 -55.23 27.65
N SER A 156 -8.92 -55.63 26.40
CA SER A 156 -8.25 -56.90 26.11
C SER A 156 -7.48 -56.90 24.79
N LEU A 157 -6.41 -57.69 24.77
CA LEU A 157 -5.62 -57.96 23.56
C LEU A 157 -5.61 -59.48 23.33
N VAL A 158 -6.07 -59.88 22.16
CA VAL A 158 -6.07 -61.30 21.74
C VAL A 158 -5.12 -61.48 20.58
N LEU A 159 -4.11 -62.33 20.77
CA LEU A 159 -3.17 -62.71 19.71
C LEU A 159 -3.53 -64.08 19.16
N ILE A 160 -3.78 -64.18 17.87
CA ILE A 160 -4.06 -65.46 17.20
C ILE A 160 -2.86 -65.78 16.31
N GLY A 161 -2.11 -66.82 16.72
CA GLY A 161 -0.86 -67.13 16.05
C GLY A 161 0.20 -66.04 16.28
N GLN A 162 1.02 -65.82 15.27
CA GLN A 162 2.05 -64.76 15.27
C GLN A 162 1.72 -63.56 14.35
N SER A 163 0.56 -63.61 13.68
CA SER A 163 0.26 -62.68 12.63
C SER A 163 -0.99 -61.82 12.83
N MET A 164 -1.89 -62.22 13.76
CA MET A 164 -3.15 -61.52 13.96
C MET A 164 -3.28 -61.02 15.39
N ALA A 165 -3.55 -59.73 15.56
CA ALA A 165 -3.86 -59.12 16.86
C ALA A 165 -5.24 -58.47 16.84
N TYR A 166 -6.06 -58.73 17.84
CA TYR A 166 -7.37 -58.09 18.05
C TYR A 166 -7.28 -57.27 19.33
N LEU A 167 -7.65 -56.03 19.25
CA LEU A 167 -7.67 -55.06 20.33
C LEU A 167 -9.11 -54.68 20.62
N PHE A 168 -9.51 -54.74 21.87
CA PHE A 168 -10.84 -54.42 22.35
C PHE A 168 -10.77 -53.32 23.40
N GLY A 169 -11.85 -52.49 23.44
CA GLY A 169 -11.92 -51.29 24.25
C GLY A 169 -11.11 -50.14 23.68
N PRO A 170 -11.00 -49.01 24.36
CA PRO A 170 -10.19 -47.88 23.92
C PRO A 170 -8.76 -48.28 23.61
N SER A 171 -8.45 -48.41 22.36
CA SER A 171 -7.21 -48.94 21.86
C SER A 171 -6.51 -47.95 20.94
N LYS A 172 -5.18 -48.01 20.95
CA LYS A 172 -4.33 -47.11 20.17
C LYS A 172 -3.24 -47.89 19.44
N VAL A 173 -3.01 -47.54 18.20
CA VAL A 173 -1.92 -48.10 17.40
C VAL A 173 -1.15 -46.93 16.79
N ASP A 174 0.14 -46.84 17.09
CA ASP A 174 1.04 -45.81 16.53
C ASP A 174 2.13 -46.48 15.69
N TYR A 175 2.36 -45.95 14.48
CA TYR A 175 3.43 -46.39 13.57
C TYR A 175 4.02 -45.14 12.88
N LYS A 176 5.28 -44.84 13.18
CA LYS A 176 5.96 -43.62 12.72
C LYS A 176 5.16 -42.35 13.08
N ASP A 177 4.76 -41.56 12.06
CA ASP A 177 3.97 -40.35 12.17
C ASP A 177 2.45 -40.58 12.12
N LYS A 178 2.02 -41.86 12.07
CA LYS A 178 0.61 -42.24 11.95
C LYS A 178 0.10 -42.90 13.24
N GLY A 179 -1.12 -42.48 13.61
CA GLY A 179 -1.79 -43.05 14.78
C GLY A 179 -3.24 -43.40 14.43
N LEU A 180 -3.73 -44.51 15.04
CA LEU A 180 -5.12 -44.94 14.96
C LEU A 180 -5.66 -45.18 16.36
N ASP A 181 -6.73 -44.50 16.72
CA ASP A 181 -7.44 -44.70 17.99
C ASP A 181 -8.82 -45.27 17.67
N ALA A 182 -9.21 -46.39 18.27
CA ALA A 182 -10.54 -46.99 18.08
C ALA A 182 -10.86 -47.98 19.21
N ASN A 183 -12.15 -48.30 19.39
CA ASN A 183 -12.60 -49.27 20.40
C ASN A 183 -12.51 -50.71 19.90
N PHE A 184 -12.40 -50.93 18.60
CA PHE A 184 -12.12 -52.25 18.02
C PHE A 184 -11.12 -52.14 16.91
N MET A 185 -10.03 -52.89 16.99
CA MET A 185 -9.04 -52.98 15.92
C MET A 185 -8.60 -54.40 15.68
N ARG A 186 -8.34 -54.69 14.42
CA ARG A 186 -7.74 -55.97 13.99
C ARG A 186 -6.49 -55.65 13.18
N LEU A 187 -5.35 -56.04 13.72
CA LEU A 187 -4.07 -55.95 13.04
C LEU A 187 -3.71 -57.29 12.38
N ASN A 188 -3.29 -57.21 11.12
CA ASN A 188 -2.65 -58.32 10.43
C ASN A 188 -1.20 -57.92 10.16
N LEU A 189 -0.29 -58.54 10.90
CA LEU A 189 1.14 -58.21 10.86
C LEU A 189 1.82 -58.71 9.56
N ASP A 190 1.34 -59.83 8.98
CA ASP A 190 1.89 -60.37 7.73
C ASP A 190 1.54 -59.48 6.52
N SER A 191 0.32 -58.94 6.45
CA SER A 191 -0.11 -58.07 5.38
C SER A 191 0.06 -56.57 5.65
N ASN A 192 0.57 -56.21 6.84
CA ASN A 192 0.73 -54.83 7.31
C ASN A 192 -0.55 -54.02 7.29
N GLN A 193 -1.70 -54.65 7.59
CA GLN A 193 -3.01 -54.04 7.51
C GLN A 193 -3.64 -53.88 8.90
N VAL A 194 -4.30 -52.75 9.10
CA VAL A 194 -5.15 -52.51 10.23
C VAL A 194 -6.58 -52.29 9.77
N TYR A 195 -7.52 -52.95 10.43
CA TYR A 195 -8.95 -52.72 10.27
C TYR A 195 -9.51 -52.23 11.59
N ALA A 196 -10.29 -51.14 11.55
CA ALA A 196 -11.00 -50.62 12.70
C ALA A 196 -12.41 -50.25 12.33
N HIS A 197 -13.36 -50.38 13.25
CA HIS A 197 -14.73 -49.91 13.09
C HIS A 197 -15.30 -49.34 14.38
N TYR A 198 -16.36 -48.52 14.26
CA TYR A 198 -17.10 -47.99 15.39
C TYR A 198 -17.82 -49.11 16.16
N VAL A 199 -18.10 -48.88 17.41
CA VAL A 199 -18.88 -49.82 18.27
C VAL A 199 -20.27 -49.23 18.53
N LEU A 200 -21.28 -50.08 18.56
CA LEU A 200 -22.65 -49.71 18.92
C LEU A 200 -22.78 -49.64 20.43
N ASP A 201 -23.47 -48.63 20.96
CA ASP A 201 -23.86 -48.56 22.36
C ASP A 201 -25.08 -49.46 22.65
N SER A 202 -25.49 -49.53 23.91
CA SER A 202 -26.64 -50.32 24.34
C SER A 202 -27.99 -49.92 23.70
N ILE A 203 -28.05 -48.77 23.05
CA ILE A 203 -29.24 -48.25 22.38
C ILE A 203 -29.14 -48.43 20.83
N GLY A 204 -28.04 -49.06 20.35
CA GLY A 204 -27.80 -49.30 18.93
C GLY A 204 -27.27 -48.05 18.18
N LYS A 205 -26.82 -46.99 18.87
CA LYS A 205 -26.20 -45.83 18.29
C LYS A 205 -24.71 -46.05 18.16
N GLY A 206 -24.11 -45.66 17.02
CA GLY A 206 -22.68 -45.74 16.84
C GLY A 206 -21.93 -44.76 17.74
N THR A 207 -20.97 -45.31 18.49
CA THR A 207 -20.11 -44.59 19.42
C THR A 207 -18.67 -44.95 19.17
N ALA A 208 -17.72 -44.13 19.67
CA ALA A 208 -16.28 -44.38 19.59
C ALA A 208 -15.79 -44.64 18.15
N TYR A 209 -16.05 -43.67 17.29
CA TYR A 209 -15.60 -43.68 15.89
C TYR A 209 -14.07 -43.73 15.80
N PRO A 210 -13.51 -44.61 14.95
CA PRO A 210 -12.09 -44.65 14.70
C PRO A 210 -11.53 -43.30 14.27
N LYS A 211 -10.45 -42.87 14.92
CA LYS A 211 -9.70 -41.63 14.60
C LYS A 211 -8.34 -41.97 14.05
N PHE A 212 -8.11 -41.68 12.78
CA PHE A 212 -6.83 -41.86 12.12
C PHE A 212 -6.10 -40.52 12.05
N ARG A 213 -4.85 -40.50 12.48
CA ARG A 213 -3.95 -39.32 12.46
C ARG A 213 -2.80 -39.57 11.48
N ASP A 214 -2.55 -38.61 10.59
CA ASP A 214 -1.45 -38.67 9.62
C ASP A 214 -0.85 -37.26 9.45
N GLY A 215 0.35 -37.04 9.96
CA GLY A 215 1.10 -35.80 9.76
C GLY A 215 0.41 -34.52 10.21
N GLY A 216 -0.42 -34.54 11.26
CA GLY A 216 -1.15 -33.38 11.79
C GLY A 216 -2.59 -33.24 11.28
N GLU A 217 -3.02 -34.08 10.35
CA GLU A 217 -4.42 -34.21 9.91
C GLU A 217 -5.10 -35.32 10.72
N SER A 218 -6.38 -35.14 11.06
CA SER A 218 -7.20 -36.10 11.78
C SER A 218 -8.46 -36.43 10.98
N TYR A 219 -8.75 -37.72 10.86
CA TYR A 219 -9.90 -38.25 10.15
C TYR A 219 -10.71 -39.12 11.09
N GLU A 220 -11.98 -38.78 11.31
CA GLU A 220 -12.93 -39.68 11.96
C GLU A 220 -13.62 -40.51 10.89
N SER A 221 -13.95 -41.78 11.22
CA SER A 221 -14.55 -42.69 10.24
C SER A 221 -15.48 -43.72 10.89
N LYS A 222 -16.43 -44.23 10.12
CA LYS A 222 -17.23 -45.40 10.55
C LYS A 222 -16.41 -46.68 10.50
N SER A 223 -15.66 -46.87 9.44
CA SER A 223 -14.70 -47.96 9.35
C SER A 223 -13.48 -47.56 8.53
N LEU A 224 -12.35 -48.15 8.87
CA LEU A 224 -11.06 -47.92 8.23
C LEU A 224 -10.37 -49.24 7.97
N ASN A 225 -9.88 -49.46 6.77
CA ASN A 225 -8.94 -50.52 6.42
C ASN A 225 -7.70 -49.83 5.81
N TYR A 226 -6.57 -49.92 6.48
CA TYR A 226 -5.35 -49.22 6.10
C TYR A 226 -4.15 -50.15 6.07
N ASN A 227 -3.30 -50.00 5.05
CA ASN A 227 -2.06 -50.70 4.92
C ASN A 227 -0.86 -49.76 5.18
N PHE A 228 -0.16 -49.99 6.24
CA PHE A 228 0.96 -49.14 6.69
C PHE A 228 2.14 -49.11 5.72
N LYS A 229 2.44 -50.23 5.07
CA LYS A 229 3.57 -50.34 4.11
C LYS A 229 3.30 -49.59 2.81
N THR A 230 2.11 -49.71 2.26
CA THR A 230 1.78 -49.09 0.97
C THR A 230 1.14 -47.71 1.11
N SER A 231 0.82 -47.30 2.36
CA SER A 231 0.07 -46.07 2.66
C SER A 231 -1.25 -45.98 1.89
N LYS A 232 -1.86 -47.11 1.59
CA LYS A 232 -3.17 -47.18 0.94
C LYS A 232 -4.24 -47.56 1.94
N GLY A 233 -5.42 -46.98 1.79
CA GLY A 233 -6.54 -47.26 2.69
C GLY A 233 -7.90 -47.09 2.02
N PHE A 234 -8.89 -47.71 2.66
CA PHE A 234 -10.29 -47.54 2.33
C PHE A 234 -11.03 -47.11 3.60
N ILE A 235 -11.73 -46.00 3.55
CA ILE A 235 -12.38 -45.38 4.67
C ILE A 235 -13.87 -45.20 4.33
N THR A 236 -14.76 -45.63 5.21
CA THR A 236 -16.20 -45.47 5.04
C THR A 236 -16.71 -44.44 6.04
N GLY A 237 -17.54 -43.50 5.60
CA GLY A 237 -18.09 -42.44 6.44
C GLY A 237 -16.98 -41.56 7.05
N ALA A 238 -16.05 -41.12 6.22
CA ALA A 238 -14.97 -40.23 6.63
C ALA A 238 -15.48 -38.83 6.94
N VAL A 239 -15.02 -38.24 8.06
CA VAL A 239 -15.26 -36.83 8.44
C VAL A 239 -13.93 -36.17 8.71
N THR A 240 -13.67 -35.04 8.08
CA THR A 240 -12.46 -34.25 8.30
C THR A 240 -12.78 -32.76 8.27
N GLN A 241 -12.14 -32.01 9.16
CA GLN A 241 -12.22 -30.56 9.17
C GLN A 241 -11.20 -29.97 8.18
N GLN A 242 -11.66 -29.06 7.33
CA GLN A 242 -10.82 -28.36 6.37
C GLN A 242 -11.16 -26.86 6.39
N GLY A 243 -10.26 -26.05 6.96
CA GLY A 243 -10.51 -24.65 7.19
C GLY A 243 -11.66 -24.41 8.19
N GLU A 244 -12.66 -23.61 7.80
CA GLU A 244 -13.84 -23.32 8.60
C GLU A 244 -15.00 -24.31 8.34
N GLY A 245 -14.82 -25.30 7.48
CA GLY A 245 -15.85 -26.26 7.12
C GLY A 245 -15.43 -27.72 7.32
N TYR A 246 -16.40 -28.60 7.15
CA TYR A 246 -16.24 -30.05 7.29
C TYR A 246 -16.50 -30.72 5.94
N ILE A 247 -15.65 -31.69 5.62
CA ILE A 247 -15.88 -32.60 4.49
C ILE A 247 -16.28 -33.94 5.07
N THR A 248 -17.47 -34.42 4.72
CA THR A 248 -17.91 -35.78 5.00
C THR A 248 -17.95 -36.55 3.68
N ALA A 249 -17.52 -37.81 3.66
CA ALA A 249 -17.55 -38.63 2.46
C ALA A 249 -18.07 -40.04 2.80
N GLU A 250 -18.97 -40.54 1.98
CA GLU A 250 -19.51 -41.90 2.18
C GLU A 250 -18.43 -42.97 1.99
N ARG A 251 -17.64 -42.82 0.93
CA ARG A 251 -16.52 -43.70 0.61
C ARG A 251 -15.28 -42.91 0.25
N THR A 252 -14.18 -43.22 0.88
CA THR A 252 -12.89 -42.56 0.61
C THR A 252 -11.82 -43.62 0.38
N LYS A 253 -11.08 -43.47 -0.72
CA LYS A 253 -9.93 -44.31 -1.04
C LYS A 253 -8.65 -43.48 -0.93
N MET A 254 -7.81 -43.82 0.02
CA MET A 254 -6.47 -43.26 0.13
C MET A 254 -5.52 -44.07 -0.78
N VAL A 255 -4.85 -43.37 -1.70
CA VAL A 255 -3.92 -43.99 -2.66
C VAL A 255 -2.46 -43.72 -2.28
N SER A 256 -2.22 -42.62 -1.60
CA SER A 256 -0.93 -42.26 -1.01
C SER A 256 -1.18 -41.20 0.07
N ASN A 257 -0.21 -40.91 0.90
CA ASN A 257 -0.32 -39.91 1.98
C ASN A 257 -0.86 -38.55 1.53
N ASN A 258 -0.78 -38.22 0.25
CA ASN A 258 -1.17 -36.92 -0.28
C ASN A 258 -2.31 -36.99 -1.31
N CYS A 259 -3.06 -38.10 -1.42
CA CYS A 259 -4.12 -38.23 -2.40
C CYS A 259 -5.28 -39.10 -1.92
N LEU A 260 -6.42 -38.48 -1.72
CA LEU A 260 -7.69 -39.10 -1.32
C LEU A 260 -8.69 -38.97 -2.47
N PHE A 261 -9.31 -40.08 -2.87
CA PHE A 261 -10.46 -40.08 -3.76
C PHE A 261 -11.71 -40.30 -2.95
N MET A 262 -12.71 -39.45 -3.12
CA MET A 262 -13.97 -39.52 -2.39
C MET A 262 -15.14 -39.69 -3.34
N GLU A 263 -16.15 -40.38 -2.89
CA GLU A 263 -17.43 -40.57 -3.55
C GLU A 263 -18.54 -40.11 -2.59
N ASN A 264 -19.54 -39.40 -3.10
CA ASN A 264 -20.65 -38.82 -2.35
C ASN A 264 -20.15 -37.96 -1.17
N GLY A 265 -19.24 -37.02 -1.48
CA GLY A 265 -18.72 -36.08 -0.52
C GLY A 265 -19.70 -34.95 -0.25
N ARG A 266 -19.78 -34.47 1.01
CA ARG A 266 -20.55 -33.30 1.40
C ARG A 266 -19.60 -32.28 2.03
N TYR A 267 -19.64 -31.05 1.57
CA TYR A 267 -18.92 -29.94 2.21
C TYR A 267 -19.92 -29.01 2.86
N SER A 268 -19.78 -28.75 4.15
CA SER A 268 -20.64 -27.87 4.92
C SER A 268 -19.86 -27.13 5.99
N THR A 269 -20.33 -25.95 6.35
CA THR A 269 -19.90 -25.21 7.55
C THR A 269 -20.86 -25.43 8.73
N CYS A 270 -21.78 -26.38 8.61
CA CYS A 270 -22.72 -26.76 9.66
C CYS A 270 -22.02 -27.67 10.70
N ASP A 271 -22.21 -27.42 11.97
CA ASP A 271 -21.65 -28.20 13.07
C ASP A 271 -22.26 -29.60 13.21
N ASN A 272 -23.44 -29.83 12.64
CA ASN A 272 -24.06 -31.14 12.61
C ASN A 272 -23.51 -31.94 11.42
N HIS A 273 -22.53 -32.82 11.67
CA HIS A 273 -21.84 -33.58 10.62
C HIS A 273 -22.65 -34.78 10.13
N ASP A 274 -23.52 -35.34 10.95
CA ASP A 274 -24.32 -36.51 10.59
C ASP A 274 -25.47 -36.11 9.64
N HIS A 275 -26.07 -34.94 9.89
CA HIS A 275 -27.20 -34.41 9.11
C HIS A 275 -27.07 -32.89 8.96
N PRO A 276 -26.15 -32.39 8.09
CA PRO A 276 -25.99 -30.97 7.91
C PRO A 276 -27.22 -30.32 7.25
N HIS A 277 -27.65 -29.19 7.78
CA HIS A 277 -28.84 -28.46 7.28
C HIS A 277 -28.63 -27.91 5.85
N PHE A 278 -27.41 -27.70 5.44
CA PHE A 278 -27.04 -27.29 4.10
C PHE A 278 -25.65 -27.84 3.77
N TYR A 279 -25.45 -28.23 2.52
CA TYR A 279 -24.16 -28.74 2.06
C TYR A 279 -24.02 -28.65 0.55
N PHE A 280 -22.79 -28.58 0.08
CA PHE A 280 -22.44 -28.86 -1.32
C PHE A 280 -22.21 -30.36 -1.48
N MET A 281 -23.05 -31.00 -2.29
CA MET A 281 -22.89 -32.40 -2.67
C MET A 281 -21.82 -32.51 -3.76
N LEU A 282 -20.77 -33.28 -3.47
CA LEU A 282 -19.65 -33.57 -4.39
C LEU A 282 -19.82 -35.01 -4.87
N THR A 283 -20.25 -35.24 -6.09
CA THR A 283 -20.49 -36.61 -6.59
C THR A 283 -19.22 -37.45 -6.55
N LYS A 284 -18.12 -36.90 -7.04
CA LYS A 284 -16.77 -37.47 -7.00
C LYS A 284 -15.77 -36.38 -6.69
N GLY A 285 -14.78 -36.67 -5.84
CA GLY A 285 -13.76 -35.72 -5.47
C GLY A 285 -12.37 -36.35 -5.39
N LYS A 286 -11.35 -35.55 -5.67
CA LYS A 286 -9.96 -35.84 -5.40
C LYS A 286 -9.42 -34.77 -4.48
N ALA A 287 -9.16 -35.13 -3.25
CA ALA A 287 -8.55 -34.26 -2.26
C ALA A 287 -7.05 -34.50 -2.17
N ARG A 288 -6.28 -33.43 -2.14
CA ARG A 288 -4.88 -33.41 -1.75
C ARG A 288 -4.80 -32.57 -0.49
N PRO A 289 -4.61 -33.19 0.69
CA PRO A 289 -4.52 -32.46 1.95
C PRO A 289 -3.55 -31.29 1.86
N GLN A 290 -3.92 -30.16 2.43
CA GLN A 290 -3.17 -28.89 2.42
C GLN A 290 -2.89 -28.26 1.04
N LYS A 291 -3.39 -28.85 -0.07
CA LYS A 291 -3.19 -28.31 -1.42
C LYS A 291 -4.51 -27.89 -2.09
N ASN A 292 -5.35 -28.86 -2.43
CA ASN A 292 -6.61 -28.59 -3.13
C ASN A 292 -7.58 -29.77 -3.10
N VAL A 293 -8.86 -29.47 -3.35
CA VAL A 293 -9.89 -30.45 -3.71
C VAL A 293 -10.34 -30.16 -5.12
N VAL A 294 -10.36 -31.19 -5.97
CA VAL A 294 -10.94 -31.18 -7.29
C VAL A 294 -12.24 -32.00 -7.22
N ALA A 295 -13.37 -31.38 -7.49
CA ALA A 295 -14.68 -32.02 -7.48
C ALA A 295 -15.23 -32.13 -8.89
N GLY A 296 -15.90 -33.24 -9.18
CA GLY A 296 -16.76 -33.41 -10.35
C GLY A 296 -18.05 -32.60 -10.22
N PRO A 297 -19.13 -33.01 -10.89
CA PRO A 297 -20.40 -32.33 -10.76
C PRO A 297 -20.82 -32.19 -9.28
N SER A 298 -21.11 -30.97 -8.88
CA SER A 298 -21.47 -30.64 -7.51
C SER A 298 -22.67 -29.69 -7.49
N TYR A 299 -23.55 -29.83 -6.50
CA TYR A 299 -24.74 -29.02 -6.37
C TYR A 299 -25.05 -28.73 -4.90
N LEU A 300 -25.75 -27.61 -4.69
CA LEU A 300 -26.16 -27.17 -3.35
C LEU A 300 -27.40 -27.94 -2.91
N VAL A 301 -27.38 -28.41 -1.67
CA VAL A 301 -28.54 -29.03 -1.00
C VAL A 301 -28.87 -28.24 0.26
N ILE A 302 -30.11 -27.90 0.47
CA ILE A 302 -30.59 -27.19 1.67
C ILE A 302 -31.80 -27.96 2.23
N ALA A 303 -31.73 -28.34 3.50
CA ALA A 303 -32.75 -29.16 4.18
C ALA A 303 -33.13 -30.41 3.33
N ASP A 304 -32.13 -31.11 2.80
CA ASP A 304 -32.23 -32.30 1.94
C ASP A 304 -32.87 -32.06 0.56
N VAL A 305 -33.23 -30.83 0.21
CA VAL A 305 -33.76 -30.48 -1.10
C VAL A 305 -32.60 -30.04 -2.02
N PRO A 306 -32.34 -30.74 -3.13
CA PRO A 306 -31.35 -30.31 -4.10
C PRO A 306 -31.79 -29.03 -4.81
N MET A 307 -30.98 -28.01 -4.76
CA MET A 307 -31.21 -26.73 -5.41
C MET A 307 -30.74 -26.78 -6.87
N PRO A 308 -31.36 -26.02 -7.78
CA PRO A 308 -30.93 -25.93 -9.19
C PRO A 308 -29.65 -25.11 -9.36
N ILE A 309 -28.81 -25.06 -8.34
CA ILE A 309 -27.52 -24.39 -8.31
C ILE A 309 -26.44 -25.46 -8.28
N GLY A 310 -25.76 -25.66 -9.39
CA GLY A 310 -24.72 -26.66 -9.52
C GLY A 310 -23.54 -26.18 -10.35
N LEU A 311 -22.41 -26.81 -10.12
CA LEU A 311 -21.18 -26.60 -10.87
C LEU A 311 -20.83 -27.90 -11.59
N PRO A 312 -20.56 -27.90 -12.90
CA PRO A 312 -20.15 -29.10 -13.61
C PRO A 312 -18.77 -29.60 -13.15
N PHE A 313 -17.97 -28.72 -12.59
CA PHE A 313 -16.64 -28.96 -12.11
C PHE A 313 -16.27 -27.94 -11.03
N GLY A 314 -15.67 -28.40 -9.94
CA GLY A 314 -15.21 -27.54 -8.82
C GLY A 314 -13.71 -27.69 -8.56
N PHE A 315 -13.01 -26.58 -8.34
CA PHE A 315 -11.63 -26.55 -7.90
C PHE A 315 -11.53 -25.69 -6.64
N PHE A 316 -11.19 -26.30 -5.51
CA PHE A 316 -11.12 -25.65 -4.19
C PHE A 316 -9.69 -25.74 -3.67
N PRO A 317 -8.89 -24.69 -3.76
CA PRO A 317 -7.54 -24.67 -3.21
C PRO A 317 -7.58 -24.48 -1.69
N PHE A 318 -6.79 -25.26 -0.94
CA PHE A 318 -6.59 -25.13 0.51
C PHE A 318 -5.29 -24.42 0.84
N ASN A 319 -5.03 -23.29 0.28
CA ASN A 319 -3.82 -22.57 0.60
C ASN A 319 -4.04 -21.63 1.78
N LYS A 320 -3.14 -21.67 2.77
CA LYS A 320 -3.01 -20.62 3.80
C LYS A 320 -2.59 -19.27 3.21
N SER A 321 -2.09 -19.25 1.98
CA SER A 321 -1.83 -18.08 1.16
C SER A 321 -2.97 -17.86 0.16
N TYR A 322 -3.23 -16.61 -0.21
CA TYR A 322 -4.23 -16.27 -1.21
C TYR A 322 -3.97 -17.01 -2.54
N SER A 323 -5.04 -17.43 -3.20
CA SER A 323 -5.00 -18.13 -4.48
C SER A 323 -5.95 -17.47 -5.48
N SER A 324 -5.67 -17.68 -6.78
CA SER A 324 -6.58 -17.22 -7.83
C SER A 324 -7.91 -17.96 -7.76
N GLY A 325 -9.02 -17.27 -8.07
CA GLY A 325 -10.34 -17.87 -8.01
C GLY A 325 -11.45 -16.98 -8.57
N ILE A 326 -12.63 -17.55 -8.67
CA ILE A 326 -13.84 -16.87 -9.14
C ILE A 326 -14.38 -15.97 -8.03
N ILE A 327 -14.75 -14.76 -8.38
CA ILE A 327 -15.47 -13.83 -7.52
C ILE A 327 -16.96 -13.99 -7.88
N MET A 328 -17.76 -14.47 -6.94
CA MET A 328 -19.20 -14.68 -7.14
C MET A 328 -19.92 -13.34 -7.27
N PRO A 329 -20.80 -13.19 -8.28
CA PRO A 329 -21.55 -11.96 -8.47
C PRO A 329 -22.61 -11.79 -7.38
N LYS A 330 -22.92 -10.54 -7.06
CA LYS A 330 -24.09 -10.15 -6.30
C LYS A 330 -25.25 -9.96 -7.26
N TYR A 331 -26.41 -10.45 -6.90
CA TYR A 331 -27.63 -10.28 -7.70
C TYR A 331 -28.62 -9.38 -6.98
N GLY A 332 -29.48 -8.74 -7.74
CA GLY A 332 -30.54 -7.89 -7.22
C GLY A 332 -31.29 -7.19 -8.35
N GLU A 333 -32.12 -6.23 -7.98
CA GLU A 333 -32.97 -5.46 -8.88
C GLU A 333 -32.80 -3.96 -8.63
N GLU A 334 -32.89 -3.17 -9.67
CA GLU A 334 -32.89 -1.72 -9.65
C GLU A 334 -33.93 -1.18 -10.63
N THR A 335 -34.72 -0.20 -10.20
CA THR A 335 -35.86 0.33 -10.96
C THR A 335 -35.46 0.87 -12.35
N GLN A 336 -34.29 1.52 -12.47
CA GLN A 336 -33.88 2.17 -13.72
C GLN A 336 -33.10 1.26 -14.69
N ARG A 337 -32.47 0.18 -14.18
CA ARG A 337 -31.58 -0.68 -14.97
C ARG A 337 -31.99 -2.16 -14.94
N GLY A 338 -33.06 -2.50 -14.21
CA GLY A 338 -33.60 -3.86 -14.08
C GLY A 338 -32.76 -4.78 -13.20
N PHE A 339 -32.89 -6.09 -13.43
CA PHE A 339 -32.13 -7.09 -12.72
C PHE A 339 -30.63 -6.97 -13.00
N TYR A 340 -29.81 -7.20 -11.99
CA TYR A 340 -28.36 -7.11 -12.15
C TYR A 340 -27.60 -8.32 -11.57
N LEU A 341 -26.46 -8.59 -12.20
CA LEU A 341 -25.35 -9.37 -11.67
C LEU A 341 -24.14 -8.44 -11.57
N ARG A 342 -23.69 -8.15 -10.34
CA ARG A 342 -22.62 -7.17 -10.10
C ARG A 342 -21.43 -7.78 -9.40
N GLU A 343 -20.25 -7.18 -9.64
CA GLU A 343 -18.99 -7.53 -8.99
C GLU A 343 -18.59 -9.01 -9.21
N GLY A 344 -19.17 -9.70 -10.21
CA GLY A 344 -18.75 -11.04 -10.61
C GLY A 344 -17.49 -11.00 -11.44
N GLY A 345 -16.59 -11.97 -11.25
CA GLY A 345 -15.35 -11.97 -12.01
C GLY A 345 -14.32 -12.98 -11.59
N TYR A 346 -13.06 -12.59 -11.73
CA TYR A 346 -11.93 -13.46 -11.40
C TYR A 346 -10.83 -12.71 -10.69
N TYR A 347 -10.30 -13.31 -9.62
CA TYR A 347 -9.15 -12.85 -8.88
C TYR A 347 -7.90 -13.60 -9.31
N PHE A 348 -6.88 -12.86 -9.75
CA PHE A 348 -5.57 -13.37 -10.15
C PHE A 348 -4.56 -13.10 -9.04
N ALA A 349 -4.07 -14.14 -8.41
CA ALA A 349 -2.95 -14.09 -7.48
C ALA A 349 -1.64 -14.30 -8.25
N PHE A 350 -1.09 -13.24 -8.85
CA PHE A 350 0.12 -13.36 -9.66
C PHE A 350 1.36 -13.68 -8.83
N SER A 351 1.50 -13.04 -7.67
CA SER A 351 2.64 -13.25 -6.77
C SER A 351 2.34 -12.68 -5.40
N ASP A 352 3.23 -12.92 -4.44
CA ASP A 352 3.18 -12.33 -3.08
C ASP A 352 3.24 -10.79 -3.09
N TYR A 353 3.54 -10.18 -4.24
CA TYR A 353 3.71 -8.74 -4.37
C TYR A 353 2.63 -8.04 -5.16
N VAL A 354 1.88 -8.75 -6.01
CA VAL A 354 0.91 -8.18 -6.95
C VAL A 354 -0.28 -9.10 -7.10
N ASP A 355 -1.47 -8.54 -6.95
CA ASP A 355 -2.75 -9.18 -7.28
C ASP A 355 -3.51 -8.40 -8.37
N LEU A 356 -4.53 -9.02 -8.94
CA LEU A 356 -5.47 -8.36 -9.85
C LEU A 356 -6.85 -9.00 -9.70
N ALA A 357 -7.85 -8.20 -9.41
CA ALA A 357 -9.26 -8.59 -9.47
C ALA A 357 -9.91 -7.89 -10.68
N VAL A 358 -10.46 -8.67 -11.58
CA VAL A 358 -11.26 -8.16 -12.71
C VAL A 358 -12.68 -8.58 -12.48
N THR A 359 -13.59 -7.60 -12.35
CA THR A 359 -15.01 -7.83 -12.11
C THR A 359 -15.84 -7.13 -13.18
N ALA A 360 -17.00 -7.68 -13.47
CA ALA A 360 -17.96 -7.11 -14.40
C ALA A 360 -19.33 -6.95 -13.74
N ASP A 361 -20.03 -5.93 -14.16
CA ASP A 361 -21.41 -5.65 -13.81
C ASP A 361 -22.27 -5.82 -15.08
N TRP A 362 -23.38 -6.48 -14.96
CA TRP A 362 -24.35 -6.65 -16.04
C TRP A 362 -25.78 -6.35 -15.53
N TYR A 363 -26.53 -5.67 -16.39
CA TYR A 363 -27.91 -5.27 -16.09
C TYR A 363 -28.85 -5.69 -17.22
N SER A 364 -30.04 -6.13 -16.91
CA SER A 364 -31.00 -6.67 -17.88
C SER A 364 -31.46 -5.64 -18.93
N LEU A 365 -31.49 -4.32 -18.59
CA LEU A 365 -31.85 -3.24 -19.52
C LEU A 365 -30.64 -2.73 -20.36
N GLY A 366 -29.54 -3.48 -20.40
CA GLY A 366 -28.42 -3.28 -21.29
C GLY A 366 -27.33 -2.35 -20.78
N SER A 367 -27.35 -1.92 -19.52
CA SER A 367 -26.21 -1.31 -18.86
C SER A 367 -25.16 -2.35 -18.50
N TRP A 368 -23.89 -2.00 -18.54
CA TRP A 368 -22.79 -2.89 -18.15
C TRP A 368 -21.59 -2.11 -17.64
N GLY A 369 -20.77 -2.77 -16.87
CA GLY A 369 -19.54 -2.18 -16.34
C GLY A 369 -18.41 -3.21 -16.21
N VAL A 370 -17.17 -2.73 -16.20
CA VAL A 370 -15.97 -3.51 -15.93
C VAL A 370 -15.10 -2.77 -14.93
N ASN A 371 -14.58 -3.50 -13.96
CA ASN A 371 -13.76 -2.96 -12.91
C ASN A 371 -12.50 -3.84 -12.75
N ALA A 372 -11.31 -3.22 -12.78
CA ALA A 372 -10.03 -3.89 -12.59
C ALA A 372 -9.31 -3.26 -11.42
N ARG A 373 -9.11 -4.03 -10.35
CA ARG A 373 -8.42 -3.60 -9.13
C ARG A 373 -7.18 -4.45 -8.91
N SER A 374 -6.05 -3.78 -8.75
CA SER A 374 -4.76 -4.40 -8.45
C SER A 374 -4.16 -3.75 -7.21
N ASN A 375 -3.67 -4.56 -6.27
CA ASN A 375 -2.85 -4.11 -5.17
C ASN A 375 -1.44 -4.65 -5.38
N TYR A 376 -0.45 -3.81 -5.10
CA TYR A 376 0.94 -4.22 -5.20
C TYR A 376 1.74 -3.66 -4.03
N LYS A 377 2.59 -4.51 -3.45
CA LYS A 377 3.40 -4.15 -2.29
C LYS A 377 4.71 -4.92 -2.26
N LYS A 378 5.81 -4.21 -2.18
CA LYS A 378 7.13 -4.79 -1.91
C LYS A 378 7.71 -4.14 -0.66
N ARG A 379 7.87 -4.93 0.42
CA ARG A 379 8.33 -4.45 1.72
C ARG A 379 9.64 -3.66 1.58
N TYR A 380 9.73 -2.50 2.23
CA TYR A 380 10.85 -1.56 2.18
C TYR A 380 11.17 -0.97 0.78
N ARG A 381 10.25 -1.09 -0.19
CA ARG A 381 10.42 -0.50 -1.51
C ARG A 381 9.25 0.37 -1.93
N TYR A 382 8.06 -0.23 -2.06
CA TYR A 382 6.87 0.50 -2.49
C TYR A 382 5.59 -0.24 -2.09
N ALA A 383 4.50 0.52 -2.03
CA ALA A 383 3.14 0.01 -1.93
C ALA A 383 2.21 0.87 -2.77
N GLY A 384 1.16 0.26 -3.29
CA GLY A 384 0.15 0.98 -4.03
C GLY A 384 -1.02 0.11 -4.44
N ASN A 385 -2.04 0.79 -4.96
CA ASN A 385 -3.20 0.16 -5.57
C ASN A 385 -3.61 0.94 -6.82
N ILE A 386 -4.20 0.22 -7.77
CA ILE A 386 -4.78 0.77 -8.99
C ILE A 386 -6.21 0.22 -9.08
N ASN A 387 -7.17 1.11 -9.32
CA ASN A 387 -8.54 0.74 -9.59
C ASN A 387 -8.99 1.48 -10.86
N LEU A 388 -9.31 0.72 -11.89
CA LEU A 388 -9.81 1.18 -13.18
C LEU A 388 -11.25 0.72 -13.33
N SER A 389 -12.17 1.63 -13.54
CA SER A 389 -13.58 1.31 -13.75
C SER A 389 -14.07 1.93 -15.04
N TYR A 390 -14.85 1.19 -15.78
CA TYR A 390 -15.59 1.67 -16.95
C TYR A 390 -17.05 1.26 -16.80
N LEU A 391 -17.97 2.17 -17.07
CA LEU A 391 -19.41 1.96 -16.92
C LEU A 391 -20.12 2.53 -18.15
N SER A 392 -20.96 1.73 -18.78
CA SER A 392 -21.91 2.16 -19.80
C SER A 392 -23.31 2.04 -19.21
N THR A 393 -23.92 3.18 -18.89
CA THR A 393 -25.24 3.26 -18.27
C THR A 393 -26.25 3.63 -19.32
N LYS A 394 -27.31 2.86 -19.41
CA LYS A 394 -28.50 3.09 -20.24
C LYS A 394 -29.71 3.19 -19.33
N THR A 395 -30.45 4.27 -19.44
CA THR A 395 -31.66 4.52 -18.64
C THR A 395 -32.78 5.01 -19.55
N GLY A 396 -34.01 4.74 -19.16
CA GLY A 396 -35.20 5.09 -19.91
C GLY A 396 -35.53 4.10 -21.06
N GLU A 397 -36.65 4.33 -21.70
CA GLU A 397 -37.16 3.50 -22.78
C GLU A 397 -36.76 4.08 -24.15
N ARG A 398 -36.24 3.20 -25.03
CA ARG A 398 -35.76 3.60 -26.36
C ARG A 398 -36.88 4.09 -27.27
N ASP A 399 -38.08 3.54 -27.06
CA ASP A 399 -39.25 3.81 -27.90
C ASP A 399 -39.98 5.08 -27.49
N VAL A 400 -39.59 5.70 -26.37
CA VAL A 400 -40.14 6.97 -25.87
C VAL A 400 -39.19 8.11 -26.23
N ALA A 401 -39.61 9.01 -27.06
CA ALA A 401 -38.82 10.14 -27.49
C ALA A 401 -38.41 11.03 -26.30
N GLY A 402 -37.12 11.18 -26.07
CA GLY A 402 -36.54 12.02 -25.01
C GLY A 402 -36.36 11.34 -23.65
N ASP A 403 -36.80 10.08 -23.48
CA ASP A 403 -36.62 9.32 -22.24
C ASP A 403 -35.30 8.53 -22.19
N PHE A 404 -34.82 8.02 -23.34
CA PHE A 404 -33.62 7.23 -23.41
C PHE A 404 -32.35 8.06 -23.26
N SER A 405 -31.50 7.68 -22.32
CA SER A 405 -30.18 8.28 -22.10
C SER A 405 -29.10 7.22 -22.04
N GLU A 406 -27.98 7.45 -22.74
CA GLU A 406 -26.77 6.63 -22.68
C GLU A 406 -25.59 7.47 -22.18
N SER A 407 -24.98 7.06 -21.07
CA SER A 407 -23.75 7.64 -20.52
C SER A 407 -22.62 6.63 -20.50
N ARG A 408 -21.42 7.09 -20.81
CA ARG A 408 -20.18 6.29 -20.76
C ARG A 408 -19.21 6.94 -19.81
N ASP A 409 -18.95 6.27 -18.71
CA ASP A 409 -18.21 6.79 -17.59
C ASP A 409 -16.96 5.95 -17.33
N PHE A 410 -15.91 6.62 -16.92
CA PHE A 410 -14.70 5.94 -16.46
C PHE A 410 -14.19 6.56 -15.16
N ARG A 411 -13.44 5.75 -14.41
CA ARG A 411 -12.75 6.20 -13.20
C ARG A 411 -11.38 5.54 -13.11
N ILE A 412 -10.39 6.34 -12.75
CA ILE A 412 -9.01 5.92 -12.48
C ILE A 412 -8.66 6.36 -11.08
N ASN A 413 -8.44 5.40 -10.19
CA ASN A 413 -7.86 5.64 -8.88
C ASN A 413 -6.50 4.93 -8.83
N TRP A 414 -5.45 5.69 -8.57
CA TRP A 414 -4.12 5.14 -8.38
C TRP A 414 -3.45 5.77 -7.18
N SER A 415 -3.06 4.95 -6.23
CA SER A 415 -2.25 5.36 -5.09
C SER A 415 -0.93 4.60 -5.13
N HIS A 416 0.17 5.33 -5.08
CA HIS A 416 1.52 4.78 -5.02
C HIS A 416 2.35 5.53 -4.00
N SER A 417 3.05 4.80 -3.16
CA SER A 417 4.00 5.35 -2.19
C SER A 417 5.29 4.56 -2.23
N GLN A 418 6.38 5.23 -2.51
CA GLN A 418 7.72 4.67 -2.38
C GLN A 418 8.18 4.77 -0.92
N ASP A 419 8.74 3.68 -0.39
CA ASP A 419 9.33 3.67 0.95
C ASP A 419 10.65 4.46 0.94
N SER A 420 10.88 5.28 1.95
CA SER A 420 12.11 6.09 2.09
C SER A 420 13.39 5.23 2.15
N LYS A 421 13.28 3.97 2.57
CA LYS A 421 14.38 3.00 2.59
C LYS A 421 14.74 2.46 1.20
N ALA A 422 13.87 2.62 0.20
CA ALA A 422 14.11 2.14 -1.15
C ALA A 422 15.23 2.92 -1.85
N SER A 423 15.23 4.24 -1.67
CA SER A 423 16.25 5.14 -2.16
C SER A 423 16.31 6.40 -1.28
N PRO A 424 17.44 6.72 -0.66
CA PRO A 424 17.55 7.92 0.17
C PRO A 424 17.53 9.21 -0.64
N ASN A 425 17.81 9.14 -1.93
CA ASN A 425 17.96 10.29 -2.82
C ASN A 425 16.80 10.50 -3.79
N GLU A 426 15.86 9.56 -3.84
CA GLU A 426 14.73 9.60 -4.77
C GLU A 426 13.44 9.31 -4.05
N THR A 427 12.38 10.03 -4.42
CA THR A 427 11.02 9.77 -3.94
C THR A 427 10.06 9.79 -5.12
N PHE A 428 9.19 8.79 -5.16
CA PHE A 428 8.09 8.74 -6.11
C PHE A 428 6.78 8.47 -5.37
N SER A 429 5.77 9.28 -5.65
CA SER A 429 4.43 9.12 -5.10
C SER A 429 3.38 9.49 -6.13
N ALA A 430 2.25 8.80 -6.10
CA ALA A 430 1.10 9.10 -6.92
C ALA A 430 -0.19 8.99 -6.09
N SER A 431 -1.08 9.94 -6.29
CA SER A 431 -2.44 9.94 -5.76
C SER A 431 -3.35 10.46 -6.86
N VAL A 432 -3.85 9.56 -7.70
CA VAL A 432 -4.71 9.88 -8.82
C VAL A 432 -6.14 9.51 -8.50
N ASN A 433 -7.05 10.47 -8.61
CA ASN A 433 -8.49 10.28 -8.50
C ASN A 433 -9.15 11.06 -9.64
N PHE A 434 -9.25 10.42 -10.79
CA PHE A 434 -9.78 11.02 -12.01
C PHE A 434 -10.97 10.20 -12.51
N SER A 435 -12.08 10.86 -12.82
CA SER A 435 -13.26 10.19 -13.39
C SER A 435 -14.08 11.18 -14.21
N THR A 436 -14.94 10.68 -15.09
CA THR A 436 -15.98 11.50 -15.70
C THR A 436 -16.85 12.17 -14.63
N SER A 437 -17.39 13.35 -14.92
CA SER A 437 -18.23 14.12 -13.98
C SER A 437 -19.48 13.34 -13.57
N SER A 438 -20.07 12.59 -14.50
CA SER A 438 -21.27 11.76 -14.32
C SER A 438 -21.03 10.43 -13.57
N TYR A 439 -19.79 9.98 -13.45
CA TYR A 439 -19.48 8.66 -12.87
C TYR A 439 -20.11 8.44 -11.48
N ASN A 440 -20.01 9.45 -10.60
CA ASN A 440 -20.51 9.31 -9.23
C ASN A 440 -22.03 9.17 -9.16
N HIS A 441 -22.76 9.73 -10.13
CA HIS A 441 -24.21 9.63 -10.22
C HIS A 441 -24.67 8.33 -10.89
N ASN A 442 -23.85 7.78 -11.80
CA ASN A 442 -24.21 6.59 -12.57
C ASN A 442 -23.73 5.28 -11.92
N SER A 443 -22.77 5.33 -11.01
CA SER A 443 -22.25 4.14 -10.32
C SER A 443 -23.04 3.86 -9.04
N LEU A 444 -23.65 2.67 -8.94
CA LEU A 444 -24.38 2.25 -7.74
C LEU A 444 -23.53 2.22 -6.47
N ASN A 445 -22.22 1.97 -6.61
CA ASN A 445 -21.31 1.94 -5.47
C ASN A 445 -21.10 3.32 -4.85
N THR A 446 -21.37 4.39 -5.61
CA THR A 446 -21.19 5.77 -5.18
C THR A 446 -22.50 6.52 -4.97
N LEU A 447 -23.54 6.17 -5.72
CA LEU A 447 -24.84 6.83 -5.69
C LEU A 447 -25.47 6.86 -4.29
N TYR A 448 -25.42 5.74 -3.57
CA TYR A 448 -25.94 5.60 -2.21
C TYR A 448 -24.98 6.05 -1.11
N ASN A 449 -23.82 6.61 -1.47
CA ASN A 449 -22.87 7.17 -0.52
C ASN A 449 -22.86 8.71 -0.62
N PRO A 450 -23.60 9.43 0.25
CA PRO A 450 -23.77 10.88 0.15
C PRO A 450 -22.44 11.66 0.18
N ARG A 451 -21.42 11.14 0.89
CA ARG A 451 -20.09 11.77 0.96
C ARG A 451 -19.36 11.71 -0.37
N VAL A 452 -19.52 10.63 -1.11
CA VAL A 452 -18.86 10.45 -2.41
C VAL A 452 -19.68 11.08 -3.53
N ALA A 453 -21.00 10.92 -3.49
CA ALA A 453 -21.91 11.54 -4.46
C ALA A 453 -21.85 13.07 -4.44
N GLY A 454 -21.73 13.68 -3.24
CA GLY A 454 -21.60 15.12 -3.04
C GLY A 454 -20.19 15.68 -3.24
N GLN A 455 -19.18 14.84 -3.54
CA GLN A 455 -17.82 15.31 -3.76
C GLN A 455 -17.64 15.90 -5.16
N ASN A 456 -17.71 17.21 -5.26
CA ASN A 456 -17.56 17.93 -6.54
C ASN A 456 -16.08 18.10 -6.95
N THR A 457 -15.16 18.19 -6.00
CA THR A 457 -13.73 18.41 -6.31
C THR A 457 -12.92 17.13 -6.15
N LYS A 458 -12.17 16.77 -7.18
CA LYS A 458 -11.24 15.63 -7.21
C LYS A 458 -9.85 16.14 -7.52
N ASN A 459 -8.88 15.72 -6.72
CA ASN A 459 -7.48 16.10 -6.87
C ASN A 459 -6.65 14.88 -7.25
N SER A 460 -5.76 15.07 -8.20
CA SER A 460 -4.81 14.06 -8.66
C SER A 460 -3.42 14.66 -8.68
N SER A 461 -2.43 13.94 -8.16
CA SER A 461 -1.03 14.35 -8.22
C SER A 461 -0.11 13.15 -8.40
N ILE A 462 0.90 13.32 -9.22
CA ILE A 462 2.03 12.39 -9.39
C ILE A 462 3.28 13.20 -9.15
N ASN A 463 4.11 12.77 -8.19
CA ASN A 463 5.28 13.51 -7.77
C ASN A 463 6.52 12.62 -7.86
N TYR A 464 7.56 13.14 -8.48
CA TYR A 464 8.90 12.58 -8.50
C TYR A 464 9.90 13.60 -8.01
N SER A 465 10.82 13.20 -7.15
CA SER A 465 11.88 14.08 -6.66
C SER A 465 13.19 13.31 -6.54
N ARG A 466 14.28 13.95 -6.99
CA ARG A 466 15.64 13.40 -6.91
C ARG A 466 16.63 14.44 -6.42
N SER A 467 17.38 14.08 -5.38
CA SER A 467 18.51 14.84 -4.88
C SER A 467 19.79 14.18 -5.39
N PHE A 468 20.71 14.96 -5.96
CA PHE A 468 21.97 14.44 -6.47
C PHE A 468 23.00 14.40 -5.35
N ALA A 469 23.36 13.19 -4.92
CA ALA A 469 24.32 13.01 -3.82
C ALA A 469 25.66 13.69 -4.11
N GLY A 470 26.20 14.39 -3.12
CA GLY A 470 27.46 15.14 -3.26
C GLY A 470 27.36 16.45 -4.05
N THR A 471 26.17 16.83 -4.52
CA THR A 471 25.91 18.09 -5.22
C THR A 471 24.81 18.88 -4.51
N PRO A 472 24.74 20.21 -4.67
CA PRO A 472 23.68 21.02 -4.08
C PRO A 472 22.36 20.96 -4.86
N PHE A 473 22.28 20.15 -5.93
CA PHE A 473 21.13 20.14 -6.83
C PHE A 473 20.05 19.14 -6.45
N ARG A 474 18.81 19.56 -6.62
CA ARG A 474 17.60 18.75 -6.52
C ARG A 474 16.67 19.08 -7.68
N ILE A 475 16.07 18.04 -8.26
CA ILE A 475 15.02 18.14 -9.27
C ILE A 475 13.76 17.51 -8.71
N SER A 476 12.64 18.17 -8.89
CA SER A 476 11.32 17.60 -8.67
C SER A 476 10.43 17.85 -9.88
N ALA A 477 9.61 16.87 -10.22
CA ALA A 477 8.64 16.95 -11.29
C ALA A 477 7.27 16.52 -10.75
N SER A 478 6.23 17.26 -11.05
CA SER A 478 4.86 16.87 -10.71
C SER A 478 3.92 16.99 -11.90
N ILE A 479 2.87 16.18 -11.85
CA ILE A 479 1.68 16.26 -12.68
C ILE A 479 0.54 16.47 -11.71
N ASP A 480 -0.18 17.56 -11.83
CA ASP A 480 -1.26 17.94 -10.95
C ASP A 480 -2.54 18.15 -11.76
N ALA A 481 -3.65 17.60 -11.31
CA ALA A 481 -4.96 17.81 -11.90
C ALA A 481 -6.01 18.02 -10.81
N THR A 482 -6.79 19.09 -10.94
CA THR A 482 -7.96 19.35 -10.12
C THR A 482 -9.17 19.36 -11.02
N GLN A 483 -10.13 18.51 -10.75
CA GLN A 483 -11.38 18.38 -11.49
C GLN A 483 -12.53 18.85 -10.61
N ASN A 484 -13.39 19.70 -11.14
CA ASN A 484 -14.65 20.09 -10.52
C ASN A 484 -15.80 19.47 -11.32
N SER A 485 -16.51 18.53 -10.71
CA SER A 485 -17.60 17.79 -11.36
C SER A 485 -18.88 18.63 -11.53
N ALA A 486 -19.06 19.70 -10.74
CA ALA A 486 -20.27 20.53 -10.82
C ALA A 486 -20.35 21.33 -12.11
N ASP A 487 -19.22 21.84 -12.58
CA ASP A 487 -19.11 22.66 -13.82
C ASP A 487 -18.33 21.95 -14.94
N SER A 488 -17.93 20.69 -14.70
CA SER A 488 -17.11 19.87 -15.59
C SER A 488 -15.78 20.53 -15.99
N MET A 489 -15.22 21.36 -15.11
CA MET A 489 -13.94 22.02 -15.31
C MET A 489 -12.77 21.20 -14.81
N VAL A 490 -11.72 21.16 -15.59
CA VAL A 490 -10.44 20.51 -15.25
C VAL A 490 -9.33 21.52 -15.34
N THR A 491 -8.62 21.72 -14.23
CA THR A 491 -7.36 22.47 -14.20
C THR A 491 -6.21 21.46 -14.08
N MET A 492 -5.33 21.45 -15.08
CA MET A 492 -4.21 20.49 -15.13
C MET A 492 -2.88 21.23 -15.30
N SER A 493 -1.85 20.75 -14.60
CA SER A 493 -0.44 21.15 -14.80
C SER A 493 0.35 19.94 -15.26
N LEU A 494 0.96 20.02 -16.47
CA LEU A 494 1.66 18.90 -17.12
C LEU A 494 2.77 19.40 -18.07
N PRO A 495 4.03 19.26 -17.72
CA PRO A 495 4.56 19.01 -16.38
C PRO A 495 4.74 20.29 -15.56
N ASN A 496 4.93 20.13 -14.25
CA ASN A 496 5.47 21.15 -13.38
C ASN A 496 6.83 20.65 -12.89
N VAL A 497 7.93 21.23 -13.38
CA VAL A 497 9.30 20.80 -13.07
C VAL A 497 10.00 21.88 -12.27
N SER A 498 10.53 21.54 -11.11
CA SER A 498 11.28 22.44 -10.26
C SER A 498 12.73 21.93 -10.12
N ILE A 499 13.66 22.83 -10.35
CA ILE A 499 15.12 22.61 -10.19
C ILE A 499 15.58 23.56 -9.08
N SER A 500 16.17 23.01 -8.03
CA SER A 500 16.70 23.83 -6.93
C SER A 500 18.15 23.52 -6.67
N MET A 501 18.89 24.56 -6.34
CA MET A 501 20.26 24.49 -5.86
C MET A 501 20.30 25.04 -4.43
N ASN A 502 20.70 24.22 -3.50
CA ASN A 502 20.90 24.64 -2.12
C ASN A 502 21.95 25.75 -2.04
N ARG A 503 21.91 26.51 -0.95
CA ARG A 503 22.84 27.62 -0.72
C ARG A 503 24.29 27.18 -0.92
N LEU A 504 24.99 27.87 -1.81
CA LEU A 504 26.39 27.68 -2.15
C LEU A 504 27.18 28.96 -1.82
N TYR A 505 28.41 28.81 -1.37
CA TYR A 505 29.34 29.90 -1.15
C TYR A 505 30.45 29.82 -2.21
N PRO A 506 30.26 30.42 -3.40
CA PRO A 506 31.13 30.17 -4.55
C PRO A 506 32.58 30.70 -4.34
N PHE A 507 32.73 31.71 -3.48
CA PHE A 507 34.02 32.35 -3.21
C PHE A 507 34.72 31.81 -1.96
N LYS A 508 34.16 30.78 -1.31
CA LYS A 508 34.71 30.20 -0.09
C LYS A 508 35.91 29.33 -0.40
N ARG A 509 37.06 29.63 0.23
CA ARG A 509 38.29 28.86 0.06
C ARG A 509 38.14 27.43 0.57
N LYS A 510 38.60 26.43 -0.20
CA LYS A 510 38.56 25.00 0.19
C LYS A 510 39.44 24.70 1.41
N LYS A 511 40.65 25.34 1.48
CA LYS A 511 41.53 25.27 2.65
C LYS A 511 41.56 26.65 3.31
N ARG A 512 41.01 26.75 4.51
CA ARG A 512 40.91 28.01 5.24
C ARG A 512 42.17 28.22 6.07
N VAL A 513 42.85 29.34 5.81
CA VAL A 513 43.94 29.84 6.65
C VAL A 513 43.58 31.28 7.04
N GLY A 514 43.45 31.54 8.35
CA GLY A 514 43.06 32.84 8.91
C GLY A 514 41.55 33.13 8.89
N ALA A 515 41.17 34.40 9.10
CA ALA A 515 39.79 34.86 9.14
C ALA A 515 39.08 34.78 7.78
N GLU A 516 37.75 34.64 7.79
CA GLU A 516 36.93 34.69 6.57
C GLU A 516 36.99 36.10 5.96
N ARG A 517 37.26 36.14 4.66
CA ARG A 517 37.25 37.41 3.89
C ARG A 517 35.78 37.80 3.59
N TRP A 518 35.51 39.07 3.37
CA TRP A 518 34.15 39.56 3.16
C TRP A 518 33.43 38.86 2.00
N TYR A 519 34.06 38.56 0.90
CA TYR A 519 33.49 37.89 -0.28
C TYR A 519 33.19 36.41 -0.04
N GLU A 520 33.86 35.75 0.92
CA GLU A 520 33.60 34.33 1.27
C GLU A 520 32.23 34.13 1.93
N LYS A 521 31.64 35.21 2.43
CA LYS A 521 30.31 35.19 3.05
C LYS A 521 29.17 35.39 2.04
N ILE A 522 29.49 35.63 0.76
CA ILE A 522 28.51 35.74 -0.30
C ILE A 522 27.97 34.34 -0.63
N SER A 523 26.69 34.17 -0.45
CA SER A 523 25.96 32.93 -0.75
C SER A 523 24.99 33.16 -1.90
N ILE A 524 24.84 32.14 -2.74
CA ILE A 524 23.94 32.09 -3.88
C ILE A 524 23.14 30.82 -3.77
N SER A 525 21.85 30.90 -4.02
CA SER A 525 20.98 29.74 -4.24
C SER A 525 20.20 29.96 -5.55
N TYR A 526 19.61 28.90 -6.04
CA TYR A 526 18.84 28.95 -7.29
C TYR A 526 17.57 28.11 -7.16
N SER A 527 16.47 28.62 -7.66
CA SER A 527 15.26 27.86 -7.90
C SER A 527 14.71 28.20 -9.28
N GLY A 528 14.56 27.19 -10.12
CA GLY A 528 13.94 27.25 -11.43
C GLY A 528 12.65 26.45 -11.43
N GLN A 529 11.61 26.95 -12.08
CA GLN A 529 10.32 26.26 -12.22
C GLN A 529 9.82 26.39 -13.65
N PHE A 530 9.72 25.25 -14.34
CA PHE A 530 8.98 25.13 -15.58
C PHE A 530 7.55 24.68 -15.25
N ARG A 531 6.57 25.39 -15.72
CA ARG A 531 5.17 25.02 -15.54
C ARG A 531 4.41 25.16 -16.83
N ASN A 532 3.59 24.16 -17.13
CA ASN A 532 2.66 24.17 -18.24
C ASN A 532 1.27 23.79 -17.72
N SER A 533 0.27 24.64 -17.84
CA SER A 533 -1.05 24.40 -17.24
C SER A 533 -2.20 24.91 -18.11
N ILE A 534 -3.33 24.22 -17.99
CA ILE A 534 -4.59 24.56 -18.64
C ILE A 534 -5.74 24.50 -17.62
N SER A 535 -6.75 25.36 -17.85
CA SER A 535 -8.06 25.24 -17.20
C SER A 535 -9.10 25.23 -18.32
N THR A 536 -9.80 24.09 -18.46
CA THR A 536 -10.74 23.89 -19.58
C THR A 536 -11.83 22.91 -19.18
N LYS A 537 -12.87 22.77 -19.99
CA LYS A 537 -13.88 21.73 -19.81
C LYS A 537 -13.32 20.34 -20.10
N GLU A 538 -13.80 19.32 -19.40
CA GLU A 538 -13.37 17.93 -19.50
C GLU A 538 -13.36 17.40 -20.95
N ASN A 539 -14.40 17.69 -21.72
CA ASN A 539 -14.55 17.25 -23.12
C ASN A 539 -13.55 17.90 -24.08
N LEU A 540 -12.97 19.05 -23.71
CA LEU A 540 -12.00 19.81 -24.50
C LEU A 540 -10.55 19.51 -24.12
N LEU A 541 -10.29 18.90 -22.93
CA LEU A 541 -8.96 18.68 -22.43
C LEU A 541 -8.08 17.89 -23.41
N PHE A 542 -8.58 16.77 -23.92
CA PHE A 542 -7.85 15.91 -24.86
C PHE A 542 -7.83 16.42 -26.32
N LYS A 543 -8.56 17.50 -26.60
CA LYS A 543 -8.55 18.18 -27.90
C LYS A 543 -7.62 19.38 -27.91
N SER A 544 -7.11 19.78 -26.73
CA SER A 544 -6.25 20.96 -26.58
C SER A 544 -4.82 20.68 -27.08
N ASN A 545 -4.21 21.73 -27.64
CA ASN A 545 -2.80 21.70 -28.03
C ASN A 545 -1.93 22.16 -26.85
N LEU A 546 -0.97 21.29 -26.40
CA LEU A 546 -0.10 21.53 -25.25
C LEU A 546 0.75 22.80 -25.32
N ILE A 547 0.96 23.38 -26.51
CA ILE A 547 1.78 24.57 -26.70
C ILE A 547 0.88 25.82 -26.88
N ARG A 548 -0.15 25.71 -27.72
CA ARG A 548 -0.96 26.86 -28.08
C ARG A 548 -2.05 27.19 -27.07
N ASP A 549 -2.72 26.15 -26.52
CA ASP A 549 -3.88 26.36 -25.65
C ASP A 549 -3.49 26.44 -24.19
N TRP A 550 -2.35 25.83 -23.85
CA TRP A 550 -1.83 25.80 -22.49
C TRP A 550 -1.02 27.06 -22.16
N ARG A 551 -1.03 27.43 -20.90
CA ARG A 551 -0.18 28.50 -20.36
C ARG A 551 1.14 27.89 -19.92
N ASN A 552 2.24 28.26 -20.53
CA ASN A 552 3.56 27.73 -20.27
C ASN A 552 4.57 28.85 -19.95
N GLY A 553 5.58 28.51 -19.23
CA GLY A 553 6.66 29.41 -18.88
C GLY A 553 7.72 28.75 -18.02
N PHE A 554 8.87 29.39 -17.95
CA PHE A 554 9.95 29.03 -17.04
C PHE A 554 10.29 30.24 -16.17
N SER A 555 10.29 30.03 -14.84
CA SER A 555 10.70 31.06 -13.87
C SER A 555 12.01 30.68 -13.22
N HIS A 556 12.93 31.61 -13.13
CA HIS A 556 14.21 31.52 -12.43
C HIS A 556 14.21 32.50 -11.27
N ASN A 557 14.64 32.06 -10.09
CA ASN A 557 14.85 32.90 -8.93
C ASN A 557 16.26 32.64 -8.39
N ILE A 558 17.06 33.72 -8.27
CA ILE A 558 18.44 33.67 -7.83
C ILE A 558 18.63 34.64 -6.67
N PRO A 559 18.36 34.22 -5.43
CA PRO A 559 18.68 35.00 -4.26
C PRO A 559 20.19 34.96 -3.95
N ILE A 560 20.77 36.13 -3.81
CA ILE A 560 22.17 36.37 -3.42
C ILE A 560 22.12 37.04 -2.07
N SER A 561 22.86 36.55 -1.07
CA SER A 561 22.88 37.17 0.27
C SER A 561 24.29 37.08 0.89
N ALA A 562 24.60 38.08 1.70
CA ALA A 562 25.81 38.11 2.50
C ALA A 562 25.52 38.68 3.88
N SER A 563 26.01 38.02 4.93
CA SER A 563 25.82 38.46 6.31
C SER A 563 27.14 38.76 6.97
N TYR A 564 27.22 39.93 7.60
CA TYR A 564 28.44 40.45 8.25
C TYR A 564 28.12 40.83 9.70
N LYS A 565 29.08 40.57 10.59
CA LYS A 565 29.02 41.13 11.94
C LYS A 565 29.84 42.43 11.98
N LEU A 566 29.14 43.55 12.20
CA LEU A 566 29.76 44.85 12.42
C LEU A 566 30.02 45.03 13.89
N PHE A 567 31.20 45.49 14.26
CA PHE A 567 31.60 45.76 15.64
C PHE A 567 31.40 44.59 16.62
N GLY A 568 31.26 43.36 16.08
CA GLY A 568 31.00 42.16 16.89
C GLY A 568 29.55 41.97 17.38
N TYR A 569 28.69 42.97 17.27
CA TYR A 569 27.34 42.99 17.92
C TYR A 569 26.18 43.21 16.93
N VAL A 570 26.42 43.87 15.80
CA VAL A 570 25.38 44.22 14.83
C VAL A 570 25.52 43.31 13.60
N ASP A 571 24.45 42.60 13.28
CA ASP A 571 24.39 41.77 12.09
C ASP A 571 23.85 42.60 10.91
N LEU A 572 24.71 42.84 9.91
CA LEU A 572 24.33 43.42 8.63
C LEU A 572 24.09 42.30 7.62
N THR A 573 22.90 42.25 7.06
CA THR A 573 22.53 41.34 5.98
C THR A 573 22.23 42.14 4.72
N LEU A 574 22.99 41.88 3.66
CA LEU A 574 22.76 42.40 2.33
C LEU A 574 22.14 41.30 1.49
N SER A 575 21.07 41.60 0.76
CA SER A 575 20.45 40.65 -0.14
C SER A 575 20.01 41.31 -1.46
N ALA A 576 20.16 40.55 -2.54
CA ALA A 576 19.70 40.89 -3.86
C ALA A 576 18.93 39.66 -4.39
N ASN A 577 17.73 39.88 -4.86
CA ASN A 577 16.93 38.81 -5.45
C ASN A 577 16.75 39.13 -6.94
N TYR A 578 17.16 38.22 -7.80
CA TYR A 578 17.01 38.32 -9.25
C TYR A 578 15.98 37.27 -9.69
N ASN A 579 14.92 37.71 -10.36
CA ASN A 579 13.89 36.89 -10.96
C ASN A 579 13.94 37.02 -12.46
N GLU A 580 13.84 35.91 -13.18
CA GLU A 580 13.74 35.92 -14.64
C GLU A 580 12.62 34.96 -15.08
N ARG A 581 11.87 35.33 -16.07
CA ARG A 581 10.76 34.54 -16.59
C ARG A 581 10.89 34.43 -18.11
N TRP A 582 10.76 33.21 -18.60
CA TRP A 582 10.74 32.92 -20.03
C TRP A 582 9.34 32.51 -20.47
N TYR A 583 8.85 33.12 -21.51
CA TYR A 583 7.52 32.89 -22.08
C TYR A 583 7.63 32.55 -23.56
N THR A 584 6.73 31.71 -24.06
CA THR A 584 6.62 31.32 -25.46
C THR A 584 5.73 32.29 -26.29
N TYR A 585 5.08 33.23 -25.61
CA TYR A 585 4.24 34.25 -26.24
C TYR A 585 4.18 35.49 -25.34
N LYS A 586 3.75 36.61 -25.94
CA LYS A 586 3.28 37.83 -25.26
C LYS A 586 1.85 38.11 -25.65
N SER A 587 1.09 38.75 -24.76
CA SER A 587 -0.30 39.15 -24.98
C SER A 587 -0.37 40.59 -25.48
N ARG A 588 -0.91 40.80 -26.68
CA ARG A 588 -1.16 42.14 -27.22
C ARG A 588 -2.67 42.38 -27.24
N ARG A 589 -3.10 43.57 -26.79
CA ARG A 589 -4.51 43.96 -26.84
C ARG A 589 -4.76 44.74 -28.11
N GLU A 590 -5.87 44.44 -28.76
CA GLU A 590 -6.39 45.16 -29.93
C GLU A 590 -7.86 45.50 -29.68
N TYR A 591 -8.27 46.71 -30.05
CA TYR A 591 -9.67 47.12 -29.95
C TYR A 591 -10.42 46.71 -31.22
N ASP A 592 -11.53 46.00 -31.06
CA ASP A 592 -12.45 45.65 -32.13
C ASP A 592 -13.64 46.64 -32.12
N ALA A 593 -13.66 47.50 -33.07
CA ALA A 593 -14.71 48.51 -33.22
C ALA A 593 -16.10 47.93 -33.52
N THR A 594 -16.18 46.68 -34.04
CA THR A 594 -17.45 46.01 -34.33
C THR A 594 -18.14 45.49 -33.08
N THR A 595 -17.39 44.94 -32.19
CA THR A 595 -17.89 44.36 -30.92
C THR A 595 -17.80 45.32 -29.74
N ASP A 596 -17.13 46.46 -29.88
CA ASP A 596 -16.82 47.44 -28.84
C ASP A 596 -16.10 46.80 -27.63
N ARG A 597 -15.16 45.90 -27.93
CA ARG A 597 -14.39 45.14 -26.91
C ARG A 597 -12.92 45.12 -27.24
N THR A 598 -12.13 45.08 -26.20
CA THR A 598 -10.71 44.83 -26.33
C THR A 598 -10.44 43.31 -26.35
N GLU A 599 -9.88 42.83 -27.45
CA GLU A 599 -9.46 41.42 -27.58
C GLU A 599 -7.98 41.27 -27.29
N THR A 600 -7.61 40.13 -26.65
CA THR A 600 -6.25 39.80 -26.36
C THR A 600 -5.74 38.74 -27.34
N LYS A 601 -4.77 39.14 -28.18
CA LYS A 601 -4.11 38.24 -29.14
C LYS A 601 -2.77 37.76 -28.63
N ARG A 602 -2.45 36.47 -28.81
CA ARG A 602 -1.15 35.88 -28.46
C ARG A 602 -0.18 36.06 -29.63
N VAL A 603 0.94 36.72 -29.37
CA VAL A 603 2.06 36.85 -30.31
C VAL A 603 3.16 35.86 -29.85
N TYR A 604 3.32 34.78 -30.61
CA TYR A 604 4.27 33.72 -30.28
C TYR A 604 5.70 34.14 -30.56
N GLY A 605 6.61 33.75 -29.71
CA GLY A 605 8.05 34.04 -29.77
C GLY A 605 8.70 33.82 -28.41
N PHE A 606 10.02 33.71 -28.37
CA PHE A 606 10.73 33.66 -27.11
C PHE A 606 10.79 35.05 -26.48
N ASN A 607 10.27 35.15 -25.25
CA ASN A 607 10.23 36.41 -24.50
C ASN A 607 10.90 36.20 -23.14
N ARG A 608 11.87 37.08 -22.87
CA ARG A 608 12.61 37.12 -21.61
C ARG A 608 12.19 38.31 -20.80
N VAL A 609 11.74 38.10 -19.56
CA VAL A 609 11.28 39.14 -18.65
C VAL A 609 12.00 38.97 -17.33
N PHE A 610 12.61 40.01 -16.79
CA PHE A 610 13.30 39.92 -15.51
C PHE A 610 13.01 41.11 -14.60
N ASP A 611 13.15 40.89 -13.32
CA ASP A 611 13.13 41.91 -12.28
C ASP A 611 14.18 41.61 -11.23
N PHE A 612 14.53 42.64 -10.45
CA PHE A 612 15.40 42.49 -9.32
C PHE A 612 14.99 43.40 -8.17
N SER A 613 15.29 42.99 -6.97
CA SER A 613 15.16 43.79 -5.74
C SER A 613 16.41 43.65 -4.89
N THR A 614 16.73 44.72 -4.19
CA THR A 614 17.85 44.77 -3.27
C THR A 614 17.39 45.16 -1.88
N SER A 615 18.02 44.60 -0.85
CA SER A 615 17.72 45.00 0.52
C SER A 615 18.96 44.92 1.41
N ALA A 616 19.01 45.80 2.40
CA ALA A 616 20.02 45.80 3.43
C ALA A 616 19.28 45.83 4.80
N SER A 617 19.65 44.97 5.72
CA SER A 617 19.07 44.96 7.05
C SER A 617 20.14 44.89 8.13
N LEU A 618 19.93 45.66 9.17
CA LEU A 618 20.73 45.71 10.41
C LEU A 618 19.86 45.18 11.52
N ASN A 619 20.38 44.23 12.29
CA ASN A 619 19.77 43.77 13.51
C ASN A 619 20.80 43.56 14.61
N THR A 620 20.36 43.73 15.84
CA THR A 620 21.20 43.41 17.01
C THR A 620 20.32 42.91 18.15
N THR A 621 20.92 42.20 19.08
CA THR A 621 20.22 41.73 20.25
C THR A 621 20.79 42.40 21.53
N LEU A 622 19.94 43.13 22.21
CA LEU A 622 20.27 43.77 23.46
C LEU A 622 19.65 43.00 24.64
N TYR A 623 20.43 42.83 25.67
CA TYR A 623 19.99 42.15 26.89
C TYR A 623 19.99 43.11 28.05
N GLY A 624 18.82 43.30 28.68
CA GLY A 624 18.66 43.97 29.96
C GLY A 624 18.47 42.93 31.07
N PHE A 625 19.19 43.09 32.16
CA PHE A 625 19.04 42.25 33.33
C PHE A 625 18.64 43.14 34.50
N PHE A 626 17.44 42.87 35.05
CA PHE A 626 16.87 43.68 36.14
C PHE A 626 16.71 42.79 37.37
N LYS A 627 17.18 43.32 38.52
CA LYS A 627 16.81 42.73 39.79
C LYS A 627 15.39 43.19 40.13
N PRO A 628 14.49 42.30 40.56
CA PRO A 628 13.13 42.70 40.90
C PRO A 628 13.15 43.62 42.13
N TRP A 629 12.14 44.48 42.21
CA TRP A 629 11.93 45.28 43.41
C TRP A 629 11.64 44.39 44.62
N ARG A 630 11.95 44.86 45.84
CA ARG A 630 11.75 44.12 47.08
C ARG A 630 10.32 43.57 47.30
N ILE A 631 9.33 44.12 46.58
CA ILE A 631 7.93 43.67 46.58
C ILE A 631 7.78 42.19 46.18
N PHE A 632 8.65 41.68 45.29
CA PHE A 632 8.61 40.29 44.85
C PHE A 632 9.37 39.33 45.76
N GLY A 633 9.95 39.79 46.86
CA GLY A 633 10.74 39.02 47.78
C GLY A 633 11.90 38.29 47.08
N ASP A 634 12.47 37.28 47.77
CA ASP A 634 13.60 36.50 47.27
C ASP A 634 13.22 35.42 46.25
N LYS A 635 11.92 35.32 45.92
CA LYS A 635 11.45 34.29 44.97
C LYS A 635 11.87 34.57 43.53
N VAL A 636 11.85 35.83 43.09
CA VAL A 636 12.29 36.24 41.76
C VAL A 636 13.72 36.72 41.81
N GLN A 637 14.63 35.97 41.21
CA GLN A 637 16.06 36.27 41.27
C GLN A 637 16.48 37.32 40.26
N MET A 638 15.93 37.28 39.07
CA MET A 638 16.33 38.15 37.95
C MET A 638 15.23 38.17 36.86
N ILE A 639 15.03 39.30 36.25
CA ILE A 639 14.23 39.50 35.07
C ILE A 639 15.17 39.80 33.92
N ARG A 640 15.08 39.02 32.82
CA ARG A 640 15.84 39.22 31.58
C ARG A 640 14.91 39.81 30.53
N HIS A 641 15.25 40.98 30.03
CA HIS A 641 14.62 41.58 28.87
C HIS A 641 15.57 41.40 27.65
N ARG A 642 15.10 40.72 26.63
CA ARG A 642 15.79 40.61 25.33
C ARG A 642 15.05 41.49 24.35
N MET A 643 15.71 42.51 23.85
CA MET A 643 15.23 43.38 22.80
C MET A 643 16.03 43.22 21.54
N THR A 644 15.35 43.00 20.41
CA THR A 644 15.99 42.83 19.11
C THR A 644 15.50 43.93 18.15
N PRO A 645 16.15 45.10 18.16
CA PRO A 645 15.86 46.14 17.16
C PRO A 645 16.39 45.73 15.79
N ARG A 646 15.60 46.06 14.76
CA ARG A 646 15.95 45.84 13.38
C ARG A 646 15.57 47.05 12.53
N VAL A 647 16.44 47.37 11.58
CA VAL A 647 16.21 48.39 10.55
C VAL A 647 16.57 47.77 9.21
N GLY A 648 15.67 47.89 8.23
CA GLY A 648 15.89 47.38 6.89
C GLY A 648 15.53 48.42 5.84
N VAL A 649 16.26 48.43 4.77
CA VAL A 649 15.99 49.23 3.57
C VAL A 649 15.79 48.28 2.41
N SER A 650 14.71 48.43 1.65
CA SER A 650 14.45 47.69 0.42
C SER A 650 14.21 48.62 -0.75
N PHE A 651 14.68 48.17 -1.92
CA PHE A 651 14.56 48.92 -3.16
C PHE A 651 14.23 48.01 -4.34
N THR A 652 13.25 48.38 -5.15
CA THR A 652 12.88 47.72 -6.40
C THR A 652 12.67 48.83 -7.46
N PRO A 653 13.34 48.76 -8.61
CA PRO A 653 13.12 49.71 -9.70
C PRO A 653 11.70 49.67 -10.27
N ASP A 654 11.30 50.73 -10.96
CA ASP A 654 10.06 50.71 -11.75
C ASP A 654 10.24 49.93 -13.03
N PHE A 655 9.68 48.69 -13.05
CA PHE A 655 9.67 47.85 -14.25
C PHE A 655 8.53 48.19 -15.22
N GLY A 656 7.67 49.14 -14.86
CA GLY A 656 6.68 49.74 -15.75
C GLY A 656 7.26 50.76 -16.70
N ALA A 657 8.51 51.22 -16.47
CA ALA A 657 9.15 52.20 -17.34
C ALA A 657 9.31 51.67 -18.79
N PRO A 658 9.12 52.52 -19.81
CA PRO A 658 9.15 52.11 -21.23
C PRO A 658 10.45 51.41 -21.67
N MET A 659 11.57 51.73 -21.00
CA MET A 659 12.88 51.12 -21.28
C MET A 659 12.92 49.59 -21.14
N TRP A 660 12.04 48.99 -20.31
CA TRP A 660 11.96 47.58 -20.08
C TRP A 660 11.12 46.83 -21.12
N GLY A 661 10.14 47.55 -21.77
CA GLY A 661 9.27 46.96 -22.80
C GLY A 661 8.29 45.91 -22.28
N TYR A 662 7.92 45.93 -20.98
CA TYR A 662 7.00 44.97 -20.36
C TYR A 662 5.55 45.44 -20.38
N TYR A 663 5.34 46.70 -20.62
CA TYR A 663 4.01 47.36 -20.68
C TYR A 663 3.83 48.03 -22.05
N ASP A 664 2.60 48.08 -22.50
CA ASP A 664 2.20 48.71 -23.77
C ASP A 664 0.94 49.59 -23.53
N ARG A 665 0.65 50.49 -24.45
CA ARG A 665 -0.49 51.38 -24.40
C ARG A 665 -1.39 51.11 -25.59
N LEU A 666 -2.69 50.90 -25.34
CA LEU A 666 -3.71 50.82 -26.34
C LEU A 666 -4.52 52.13 -26.29
N SER A 667 -4.46 52.91 -27.37
CA SER A 667 -5.28 54.12 -27.55
C SER A 667 -6.36 53.84 -28.58
N TYR A 668 -7.62 54.03 -28.22
CA TYR A 668 -8.76 53.81 -29.10
C TYR A 668 -9.90 54.77 -28.75
N THR A 669 -10.82 54.93 -29.67
CA THR A 669 -12.07 55.69 -29.44
C THR A 669 -13.20 54.68 -29.31
N ASP A 670 -13.93 54.72 -28.21
CA ASP A 670 -15.09 53.86 -27.97
C ASP A 670 -16.28 54.24 -28.86
N LYS A 671 -17.35 53.46 -28.91
CA LYS A 671 -18.54 53.68 -29.69
C LYS A 671 -19.24 54.99 -29.36
N ASN A 672 -18.98 55.54 -28.18
CA ASN A 672 -19.55 56.83 -27.75
C ASN A 672 -18.70 58.02 -28.16
N GLY A 673 -17.65 57.84 -28.96
CA GLY A 673 -16.74 58.88 -29.39
C GLY A 673 -15.74 59.33 -28.31
N THR A 674 -15.62 58.58 -27.19
CA THR A 674 -14.74 58.96 -26.11
C THR A 674 -13.36 58.36 -26.34
N PRO A 675 -12.28 59.17 -26.36
CA PRO A 675 -10.90 58.58 -26.42
C PRO A 675 -10.53 57.83 -25.13
N ARG A 676 -10.09 56.63 -25.29
CA ARG A 676 -9.63 55.74 -24.20
C ARG A 676 -8.16 55.44 -24.37
N VAL A 677 -7.43 55.50 -23.27
CA VAL A 677 -6.04 55.05 -23.20
C VAL A 677 -5.93 54.00 -22.10
N GLU A 678 -5.61 52.80 -22.46
CA GLU A 678 -5.43 51.69 -21.53
C GLU A 678 -3.97 51.26 -21.53
N GLU A 679 -3.32 51.34 -20.37
CA GLU A 679 -2.00 50.77 -20.19
C GLU A 679 -2.12 49.35 -19.64
N TYR A 680 -1.46 48.41 -20.28
CA TYR A 680 -1.55 46.99 -19.88
C TYR A 680 -0.17 46.34 -19.97
N SER A 681 0.03 45.25 -19.20
CA SER A 681 1.24 44.44 -19.30
C SER A 681 1.11 43.40 -20.40
N LEU A 682 2.16 43.25 -21.20
CA LEU A 682 2.27 42.21 -22.23
C LEU A 682 2.32 40.79 -21.62
N TYR A 683 2.55 40.66 -20.30
CA TYR A 683 2.80 39.40 -19.59
C TYR A 683 1.90 39.17 -18.34
N SER A 684 0.83 39.98 -18.17
CA SER A 684 -0.10 39.78 -17.06
C SER A 684 -1.20 38.78 -17.42
N ASP A 685 -1.92 39.02 -18.51
CA ASP A 685 -3.10 38.26 -18.88
C ASP A 685 -2.72 36.87 -19.46
N GLY A 686 -3.16 35.81 -18.79
CA GLY A 686 -2.96 34.46 -19.25
C GLY A 686 -1.53 33.89 -19.06
N HIS A 687 -0.57 34.68 -18.54
CA HIS A 687 0.79 34.18 -18.26
C HIS A 687 0.90 33.57 -16.86
N ILE A 688 1.67 32.49 -16.76
CA ILE A 688 1.64 31.65 -15.56
C ILE A 688 2.43 32.23 -14.37
N PHE A 689 3.44 33.10 -14.63
CA PHE A 689 4.27 33.71 -13.60
C PHE A 689 4.09 35.24 -13.51
N GLY A 690 3.17 35.80 -14.32
CA GLY A 690 2.85 37.22 -14.31
C GLY A 690 3.96 38.13 -14.84
N ALA A 691 3.78 39.42 -14.68
CA ALA A 691 4.71 40.49 -15.07
C ALA A 691 5.44 41.06 -13.85
N PRO A 692 6.63 41.67 -14.01
CA PRO A 692 7.20 42.55 -13.01
C PRO A 692 6.27 43.68 -12.60
N GLY A 693 6.33 44.09 -11.34
CA GLY A 693 5.48 45.18 -10.83
C GLY A 693 5.76 46.53 -11.48
N ARG A 694 4.73 47.32 -11.66
CA ARG A 694 4.81 48.73 -12.07
C ARG A 694 5.01 49.61 -10.86
N GLY A 695 5.79 50.67 -11.02
CA GLY A 695 6.10 51.64 -9.99
C GLY A 695 7.37 51.31 -9.20
N LYS A 696 8.12 52.35 -8.87
CA LYS A 696 9.28 52.27 -8.00
C LYS A 696 8.83 51.92 -6.58
N SER A 697 9.48 50.95 -5.96
CA SER A 697 9.24 50.63 -4.54
C SER A 697 10.52 50.83 -3.74
N ALA A 698 10.47 51.69 -2.75
CA ALA A 698 11.55 51.92 -1.81
C ALA A 698 10.97 52.06 -0.40
N SER A 699 11.44 51.30 0.56
CA SER A 699 10.90 51.36 1.93
C SER A 699 12.00 51.20 2.98
N ILE A 700 11.79 51.86 4.11
CA ILE A 700 12.55 51.65 5.33
C ILE A 700 11.63 50.94 6.33
N ASN A 701 12.06 49.80 6.79
CA ASN A 701 11.31 48.98 7.74
C ASN A 701 11.99 49.02 9.12
N PHE A 702 11.24 49.31 10.12
CA PHE A 702 11.68 49.34 11.52
C PHE A 702 10.97 48.24 12.30
N GLY A 703 11.67 47.57 13.17
CA GLY A 703 11.06 46.62 14.05
C GLY A 703 11.81 46.43 15.36
N ILE A 704 11.10 46.13 16.41
CA ILE A 704 11.66 45.81 17.72
C ILE A 704 10.89 44.61 18.24
N ASP A 705 11.60 43.51 18.43
CA ASP A 705 11.05 42.30 19.05
C ASP A 705 11.52 42.26 20.53
N ASN A 706 10.58 42.08 21.43
CA ASN A 706 10.81 42.05 22.85
C ASN A 706 10.43 40.70 23.44
N ASN A 707 11.25 40.16 24.33
CA ASN A 707 10.98 38.97 25.10
C ASN A 707 11.34 39.24 26.56
N LEU A 708 10.45 38.93 27.50
CA LEU A 708 10.65 39.15 28.93
C LEU A 708 10.51 37.83 29.66
N GLU A 709 11.59 37.43 30.33
CA GLU A 709 11.66 36.21 31.11
C GLU A 709 12.07 36.50 32.52
N MET A 710 11.53 35.78 33.51
CA MET A 710 11.98 35.84 34.88
C MET A 710 12.58 34.49 35.33
N LYS A 711 13.59 34.58 36.20
CA LYS A 711 14.20 33.44 36.86
C LYS A 711 13.66 33.38 38.31
N VAL A 712 12.93 32.30 38.60
CA VAL A 712 12.27 32.08 39.89
C VAL A 712 12.97 30.94 40.62
N ARG A 713 13.19 31.14 41.94
CA ARG A 713 13.71 30.13 42.85
C ARG A 713 12.59 29.15 43.19
N THR A 714 12.81 27.85 42.94
CA THR A 714 11.88 26.77 43.30
C THR A 714 12.58 25.90 44.35
N LYS A 715 11.96 25.69 45.49
CA LYS A 715 12.44 24.72 46.48
C LYS A 715 11.81 23.37 46.12
N THR A 716 12.63 22.41 45.74
CA THR A 716 12.24 21.02 45.63
C THR A 716 13.25 20.23 46.47
N ASP A 717 12.78 19.48 47.47
CA ASP A 717 13.50 18.64 48.39
C ASP A 717 15.05 18.78 48.36
N SER A 718 15.58 19.63 49.27
CA SER A 718 17.00 19.82 49.58
C SER A 718 17.95 20.45 48.54
N THR A 719 17.53 20.73 47.29
CA THR A 719 18.35 21.44 46.31
C THR A 719 17.64 22.69 45.77
N GLU A 720 18.33 23.84 45.80
CA GLU A 720 17.81 25.07 45.16
C GLU A 720 17.87 24.95 43.65
N THR A 721 16.71 24.76 43.02
CA THR A 721 16.57 24.75 41.58
C THR A 721 15.95 26.06 41.08
N PHE A 722 16.38 26.51 39.89
CA PHE A 722 15.86 27.73 39.26
C PHE A 722 15.00 27.39 38.07
N LYS A 723 13.77 27.88 38.05
CA LYS A 723 12.85 27.75 36.92
C LYS A 723 12.80 29.07 36.14
N LYS A 724 12.89 28.99 34.81
CA LYS A 724 12.62 30.13 33.94
C LYS A 724 11.13 30.17 33.62
N ILE A 725 10.53 31.34 33.76
CA ILE A 725 9.14 31.61 33.40
C ILE A 725 9.15 32.76 32.40
N SER A 726 8.51 32.56 31.27
CA SER A 726 8.29 33.61 30.30
C SER A 726 7.14 34.51 30.81
N LEU A 727 7.37 35.80 30.87
CA LEU A 727 6.36 36.81 31.15
C LEU A 727 5.73 37.32 29.86
N ILE A 728 6.58 37.53 28.83
CA ILE A 728 6.19 37.94 27.49
C ILE A 728 7.05 37.11 26.53
N ASP A 729 6.44 36.19 25.83
CA ASP A 729 7.16 35.33 24.89
C ASP A 729 7.66 36.11 23.67
N ASN A 730 6.80 36.93 23.11
CA ASN A 730 7.15 37.86 22.04
C ASN A 730 6.18 39.04 21.99
N PHE A 731 6.74 40.24 22.07
CA PHE A 731 6.01 41.49 21.83
C PHE A 731 6.76 42.25 20.74
N SER A 732 6.18 42.29 19.53
CA SER A 732 6.78 42.87 18.33
C SER A 732 6.08 44.19 17.97
N LEU A 733 6.85 45.23 17.78
CA LEU A 733 6.43 46.51 17.18
C LEU A 733 7.13 46.61 15.82
N SER A 734 6.39 46.90 14.78
CA SER A 734 6.95 47.13 13.44
C SER A 734 6.25 48.29 12.73
N SER A 735 7.03 49.04 11.99
CA SER A 735 6.54 50.13 11.13
C SER A 735 7.34 50.16 9.85
N SER A 736 6.75 50.70 8.80
CA SER A 736 7.43 50.88 7.53
C SER A 736 7.17 52.27 7.01
N TYR A 737 8.19 52.88 6.47
CA TYR A 737 8.11 54.16 5.78
C TYR A 737 8.38 53.97 4.29
N ASN A 738 7.44 54.42 3.45
CA ASN A 738 7.55 54.29 1.99
C ASN A 738 8.29 55.53 1.44
N LEU A 739 9.52 55.32 0.94
CA LEU A 739 10.35 56.36 0.34
C LEU A 739 9.91 56.72 -1.09
N ALA A 740 9.04 55.96 -1.69
CA ALA A 740 8.58 56.17 -3.08
C ALA A 740 7.15 56.76 -3.15
N ALA A 741 6.53 57.09 -2.01
CA ALA A 741 5.24 57.76 -2.00
C ALA A 741 5.41 59.25 -2.24
N ASP A 742 4.58 59.80 -3.12
CA ASP A 742 4.59 61.23 -3.47
C ASP A 742 3.85 62.10 -2.42
N SER A 743 3.14 61.44 -1.49
CA SER A 743 2.45 62.09 -0.35
C SER A 743 2.41 61.21 0.87
N PHE A 744 2.35 61.79 2.05
CA PHE A 744 2.21 61.13 3.37
C PHE A 744 0.78 60.67 3.60
#